data_3ca69bd793fb94790f3e18655af67c94
#
_entry.id   3ca69bd793fb94790f3e18655af67c94
#
_cell.length_a   1.000
_cell.length_b   1.000
_cell.length_c   1.000
_cell.angle_alpha   90.00
_cell.angle_beta   90.00
_cell.angle_gamma   90.00
#
_symmetry.space_group_name_H-M   'P 1'
#
loop_
_entity.id
_entity.type
_entity.pdbx_description
1 polymer ?
#
loop_
_entity_poly.entity_id
_entity_poly.type
_entity_poly.pdbx_seq_one_letter_code
_entity_poly.pdbx_strand_id
1 'polypeptide(L)'
;MSSTRIVLGTCHHDCPDSCGWEVTVEDGKAVKMRGNPDHPYSQGELCPKVNRFLDRVYSPDRILTPLVLDGPKGSGRYRSVSWDEALAIVAERVHDVVDTWGGQAIVPWGDAGTQGAIQMDSLSQRFFARLGSSRQVDSLCGATAGVGTASSLGTPLASDPLTIEHSKFIVLWGTNTRLTNRHLWPYIEKARGNGATVVVIDPIRTVTADVADWFLQLRPGTDVAFALGVMHVIVRDDLVDHEHLERFSTGFDELVDHVSDWTPDRVAAECGVDAPDIERFAREYATSGASFIRTLVGAEHRENGAQFFRTVSLLPVLTGAWKHLGGGYSRSVGSYSRSSVDLSKFSAPHLSPVVDRRPISMNRLGRALLDKTLDPPIKCVFVFNGNPVVTAPEAGLLRKGLEQPDVFTVVSEQFLTDTARYADVIFPACTQIEQDDVVPAWGHLYVGWNHKAIEPRGESVPNTELWRRLARAMGFTEPELFATDEELLATCLDGFDVDELKKRGWMRVPGTDDLRPFVEGYPFPGGRVPLANEILEREGHGRLPVYVPASEGAIGCEGRYPLSLMSPKFHQRFLNASYSHLDGHAGPEGELFCELHPDDASARGIHDGDVVDVVNDRGRLRAVARVSDSPRVRPGLVMVPFGWVGDRTRDGLAVNDLTNDTATDWGGGVAFYDTSVEVELA
;
A
#
# COMPACT_ATOMS: atom_id res chain seq x y z
N MET A 1 27.12 -28.60 24.03
CA MET A 1 26.95 -27.17 24.33
C MET A 1 25.89 -26.67 23.39
N SER A 2 24.84 -26.07 23.92
CA SER A 2 23.79 -25.46 23.06
C SER A 2 24.44 -24.37 22.22
N SER A 3 24.18 -24.37 20.90
CA SER A 3 24.73 -23.36 19.99
C SER A 3 23.77 -22.16 19.95
N THR A 4 24.16 -21.05 20.57
CA THR A 4 23.40 -19.80 20.48
C THR A 4 24.06 -18.85 19.48
N ARG A 5 23.28 -18.31 18.54
CA ARG A 5 23.75 -17.30 17.59
C ARG A 5 22.70 -16.18 17.42
N ILE A 6 23.18 -14.99 17.08
CA ILE A 6 22.31 -13.86 16.68
C ILE A 6 22.41 -13.72 15.16
N VAL A 7 21.26 -13.62 14.51
CA VAL A 7 21.14 -13.45 13.05
C VAL A 7 20.47 -12.12 12.76
N LEU A 8 21.12 -11.29 11.95
CA LEU A 8 20.57 -10.02 11.50
C LEU A 8 19.55 -10.23 10.38
N GLY A 9 18.59 -9.34 10.31
CA GLY A 9 17.61 -9.34 9.23
C GLY A 9 16.80 -8.05 9.19
N THR A 10 15.86 -8.01 8.25
CA THR A 10 15.03 -6.85 7.97
C THR A 10 13.59 -7.26 7.80
N CYS A 11 12.66 -6.45 8.28
CA CYS A 11 11.22 -6.65 8.12
C CYS A 11 10.81 -6.43 6.66
N HIS A 12 10.27 -7.48 6.03
CA HIS A 12 9.81 -7.45 4.62
C HIS A 12 8.34 -7.07 4.44
N HIS A 13 7.65 -6.72 5.51
CA HIS A 13 6.21 -6.42 5.41
C HIS A 13 5.96 -5.16 4.57
N ASP A 14 4.75 -5.06 4.00
CA ASP A 14 4.23 -3.87 3.34
C ASP A 14 4.09 -2.71 4.35
N CYS A 15 5.22 -2.06 4.60
CA CYS A 15 5.36 -1.01 5.61
C CYS A 15 6.51 -0.08 5.21
N PRO A 16 6.36 1.26 5.36
CA PRO A 16 7.42 2.20 5.06
C PRO A 16 8.67 2.04 5.94
N ASP A 17 8.53 1.39 7.09
CA ASP A 17 9.56 1.41 8.12
C ASP A 17 10.66 0.37 7.92
N SER A 18 10.41 -0.75 7.24
CA SER A 18 11.39 -1.82 6.91
C SER A 18 12.45 -2.02 8.02
N CYS A 19 11.98 -2.26 9.26
CA CYS A 19 12.82 -2.25 10.47
C CYS A 19 13.89 -3.33 10.45
N GLY A 20 15.10 -3.00 10.90
CA GLY A 20 16.14 -3.99 11.17
C GLY A 20 15.83 -4.80 12.43
N TRP A 21 16.08 -6.10 12.41
CA TRP A 21 15.91 -6.98 13.57
C TRP A 21 17.11 -7.89 13.84
N GLU A 22 17.13 -8.43 15.05
CA GLU A 22 18.01 -9.50 15.49
C GLU A 22 17.20 -10.71 15.94
N VAL A 23 17.51 -11.87 15.38
CA VAL A 23 16.90 -13.16 15.77
C VAL A 23 17.91 -13.96 16.57
N THR A 24 17.57 -14.29 17.81
CA THR A 24 18.35 -15.23 18.61
C THR A 24 17.93 -16.67 18.26
N VAL A 25 18.88 -17.47 17.84
CA VAL A 25 18.67 -18.87 17.46
C VAL A 25 19.43 -19.78 18.41
N GLU A 26 18.72 -20.72 19.01
CA GLU A 26 19.28 -21.76 19.89
C GLU A 26 18.97 -23.14 19.32
N ASP A 27 20.00 -23.94 19.06
CA ASP A 27 19.88 -25.29 18.49
C ASP A 27 18.96 -25.34 17.23
N GLY A 28 19.10 -24.33 16.33
CA GLY A 28 18.35 -24.25 15.10
C GLY A 28 16.94 -23.67 15.24
N LYS A 29 16.50 -23.31 16.46
CA LYS A 29 15.18 -22.71 16.71
C LYS A 29 15.30 -21.23 17.04
N ALA A 30 14.52 -20.36 16.40
CA ALA A 30 14.39 -18.96 16.77
C ALA A 30 13.63 -18.85 18.10
N VAL A 31 14.28 -18.32 19.13
CA VAL A 31 13.72 -18.22 20.49
C VAL A 31 13.38 -16.80 20.90
N LYS A 32 13.99 -15.80 20.25
CA LYS A 32 13.75 -14.39 20.53
C LYS A 32 13.96 -13.56 19.26
N MET A 33 13.15 -12.53 19.10
CA MET A 33 13.32 -11.47 18.11
C MET A 33 13.28 -10.12 18.81
N ARG A 34 14.16 -9.20 18.39
CA ARG A 34 14.17 -7.81 18.85
C ARG A 34 14.61 -6.89 17.72
N GLY A 35 14.36 -5.59 17.84
CA GLY A 35 14.90 -4.61 16.90
C GLY A 35 16.41 -4.54 16.98
N ASN A 36 17.06 -4.30 15.84
CA ASN A 36 18.49 -4.05 15.75
C ASN A 36 18.77 -2.61 16.23
N PRO A 37 19.50 -2.43 17.36
CA PRO A 37 19.78 -1.08 17.89
C PRO A 37 20.67 -0.25 16.99
N ASP A 38 21.46 -0.88 16.11
CA ASP A 38 22.37 -0.20 15.19
C ASP A 38 21.66 0.25 13.90
N HIS A 39 20.39 -0.16 13.67
CA HIS A 39 19.64 0.27 12.50
C HIS A 39 19.24 1.75 12.65
N PRO A 40 19.71 2.67 11.77
CA PRO A 40 19.61 4.10 12.03
C PRO A 40 18.19 4.65 12.03
N TYR A 41 17.26 4.02 11.30
CA TYR A 41 15.86 4.46 11.25
C TYR A 41 15.01 3.88 12.38
N SER A 42 15.05 2.57 12.60
CA SER A 42 14.20 1.91 13.61
C SER A 42 14.82 1.87 15.03
N GLN A 43 16.12 2.14 15.18
CA GLN A 43 16.82 2.36 16.45
C GLN A 43 16.51 1.31 17.54
N GLY A 44 16.37 0.05 17.15
CA GLY A 44 16.10 -1.05 18.08
C GLY A 44 14.64 -1.23 18.46
N GLU A 45 13.71 -0.43 17.90
CA GLU A 45 12.27 -0.64 18.11
C GLU A 45 11.69 -1.57 17.03
N LEU A 46 10.75 -2.43 17.45
CA LEU A 46 9.83 -3.16 16.57
C LEU A 46 8.38 -2.79 16.92
N CYS A 47 7.54 -2.66 15.91
CA CYS A 47 6.13 -2.37 16.14
C CYS A 47 5.37 -3.54 16.81
N PRO A 48 4.19 -3.32 17.40
CA PRO A 48 3.39 -4.37 18.05
C PRO A 48 3.05 -5.57 17.16
N LYS A 49 3.08 -5.40 15.82
CA LYS A 49 2.87 -6.48 14.85
C LYS A 49 4.04 -7.46 14.85
N VAL A 50 5.27 -6.94 14.73
CA VAL A 50 6.50 -7.72 14.53
C VAL A 50 7.14 -8.15 15.85
N ASN A 51 6.88 -7.48 16.97
CA ASN A 51 7.34 -7.91 18.30
C ASN A 51 6.92 -9.35 18.66
N ARG A 52 5.85 -9.86 18.03
CA ARG A 52 5.35 -11.22 18.20
C ARG A 52 5.47 -12.05 16.92
N PHE A 53 6.45 -11.76 16.07
CA PHE A 53 6.63 -12.45 14.80
C PHE A 53 6.82 -13.97 14.96
N LEU A 54 7.45 -14.41 16.05
CA LEU A 54 7.65 -15.83 16.32
C LEU A 54 6.33 -16.58 16.57
N ASP A 55 5.25 -15.91 17.01
CA ASP A 55 3.92 -16.51 17.10
C ASP A 55 3.42 -16.95 15.71
N ARG A 56 3.75 -16.17 14.67
CA ARG A 56 3.47 -16.53 13.26
C ARG A 56 4.31 -17.70 12.81
N VAL A 57 5.62 -17.66 13.09
CA VAL A 57 6.57 -18.72 12.70
C VAL A 57 6.18 -20.08 13.28
N TYR A 58 5.80 -20.10 14.54
CA TYR A 58 5.52 -21.33 15.29
C TYR A 58 4.03 -21.60 15.52
N SER A 59 3.13 -20.88 14.83
CA SER A 59 1.70 -21.15 14.88
C SER A 59 1.42 -22.62 14.51
N PRO A 60 0.54 -23.31 15.26
CA PRO A 60 0.07 -24.64 14.87
C PRO A 60 -0.76 -24.63 13.57
N ASP A 61 -1.31 -23.48 13.21
CA ASP A 61 -2.18 -23.32 12.03
C ASP A 61 -1.39 -23.08 10.74
N ARG A 62 -0.04 -23.06 10.81
CA ARG A 62 0.78 -22.94 9.60
C ARG A 62 0.60 -24.13 8.67
N ILE A 63 0.41 -23.83 7.39
CA ILE A 63 0.48 -24.82 6.31
C ILE A 63 1.94 -25.24 6.16
N LEU A 64 2.24 -26.50 6.44
CA LEU A 64 3.60 -27.05 6.45
C LEU A 64 3.83 -28.14 5.39
N THR A 65 2.80 -28.52 4.67
CA THR A 65 2.84 -29.50 3.55
C THR A 65 1.94 -28.99 2.43
N PRO A 66 2.16 -29.40 1.17
CA PRO A 66 1.22 -29.10 0.10
C PRO A 66 -0.17 -29.66 0.40
N LEU A 67 -1.20 -28.91 0.01
CA LEU A 67 -2.60 -29.25 0.25
C LEU A 67 -3.37 -29.28 -1.07
N VAL A 68 -4.26 -30.25 -1.21
CA VAL A 68 -5.21 -30.35 -2.34
C VAL A 68 -6.62 -30.31 -1.80
N LEU A 69 -7.49 -29.58 -2.49
CA LEU A 69 -8.90 -29.41 -2.11
C LEU A 69 -9.61 -30.78 -2.02
N ASP A 70 -10.30 -31.00 -0.89
CA ASP A 70 -11.10 -32.19 -0.61
C ASP A 70 -12.55 -31.77 -0.27
N GLY A 71 -13.21 -31.20 -1.24
CA GLY A 71 -14.58 -30.70 -1.10
C GLY A 71 -14.91 -29.60 -2.10
N PRO A 72 -16.03 -28.90 -1.92
CA PRO A 72 -16.32 -27.72 -2.72
C PRO A 72 -15.39 -26.56 -2.39
N LYS A 73 -15.12 -25.70 -3.36
CA LYS A 73 -14.37 -24.45 -3.17
C LYS A 73 -15.03 -23.60 -2.09
N GLY A 74 -14.24 -22.90 -1.30
CA GLY A 74 -14.70 -22.14 -0.13
C GLY A 74 -14.93 -22.96 1.14
N SER A 75 -14.96 -24.32 1.06
CA SER A 75 -15.21 -25.17 2.23
C SER A 75 -14.07 -25.18 3.26
N GLY A 76 -12.86 -24.82 2.86
CA GLY A 76 -11.66 -24.93 3.69
C GLY A 76 -11.23 -26.38 4.00
N ARG A 77 -11.77 -27.38 3.29
CA ARG A 77 -11.41 -28.80 3.48
C ARG A 77 -10.31 -29.18 2.53
N TYR A 78 -9.20 -29.63 3.06
CA TYR A 78 -8.01 -30.03 2.31
C TYR A 78 -7.46 -31.34 2.80
N ARG A 79 -6.80 -32.08 1.90
CA ARG A 79 -5.93 -33.19 2.25
C ARG A 79 -4.46 -32.84 2.01
N SER A 80 -3.58 -33.27 2.88
CA SER A 80 -2.14 -33.16 2.68
C SER A 80 -1.69 -34.15 1.60
N VAL A 81 -0.77 -33.72 0.75
CA VAL A 81 -0.18 -34.50 -0.33
C VAL A 81 1.33 -34.29 -0.40
N SER A 82 2.03 -35.13 -1.16
CA SER A 82 3.44 -34.87 -1.44
C SER A 82 3.62 -33.69 -2.44
N TRP A 83 4.83 -33.10 -2.44
CA TRP A 83 5.22 -32.11 -3.43
C TRP A 83 5.05 -32.63 -4.87
N ASP A 84 5.47 -33.89 -5.12
CA ASP A 84 5.38 -34.49 -6.46
C ASP A 84 3.93 -34.61 -6.93
N GLU A 85 3.01 -35.02 -6.04
CA GLU A 85 1.59 -35.10 -6.35
C GLU A 85 1.00 -33.70 -6.63
N ALA A 86 1.27 -32.71 -5.76
CA ALA A 86 0.76 -31.36 -5.93
C ALA A 86 1.29 -30.71 -7.23
N LEU A 87 2.59 -30.85 -7.50
CA LEU A 87 3.21 -30.34 -8.72
C LEU A 87 2.68 -31.01 -9.98
N ALA A 88 2.45 -32.33 -9.94
CA ALA A 88 1.88 -33.06 -11.08
C ALA A 88 0.45 -32.58 -11.40
N ILE A 89 -0.40 -32.41 -10.37
CA ILE A 89 -1.76 -31.85 -10.53
C ILE A 89 -1.72 -30.46 -11.17
N VAL A 90 -0.84 -29.57 -10.65
CA VAL A 90 -0.75 -28.22 -11.20
C VAL A 90 -0.22 -28.23 -12.63
N ALA A 91 0.83 -29.01 -12.92
CA ALA A 91 1.40 -29.11 -14.26
C ALA A 91 0.38 -29.64 -15.28
N GLU A 92 -0.34 -30.72 -14.94
CA GLU A 92 -1.40 -31.29 -15.81
C GLU A 92 -2.46 -30.22 -16.10
N ARG A 93 -3.01 -29.56 -15.07
CA ARG A 93 -4.07 -28.57 -15.26
C ARG A 93 -3.62 -27.34 -16.02
N VAL A 94 -2.38 -26.87 -15.78
CA VAL A 94 -1.81 -25.73 -16.51
C VAL A 94 -1.58 -26.09 -17.98
N HIS A 95 -1.09 -27.30 -18.29
CA HIS A 95 -0.96 -27.77 -19.66
C HIS A 95 -2.34 -27.83 -20.35
N ASP A 96 -3.35 -28.40 -19.71
CA ASP A 96 -4.72 -28.46 -20.25
C ASP A 96 -5.27 -27.06 -20.58
N VAL A 97 -5.03 -26.09 -19.70
CA VAL A 97 -5.44 -24.68 -19.90
C VAL A 97 -4.69 -24.05 -21.07
N VAL A 98 -3.35 -24.25 -21.14
CA VAL A 98 -2.54 -23.71 -22.24
C VAL A 98 -2.90 -24.34 -23.57
N ASP A 99 -3.11 -25.65 -23.62
CA ASP A 99 -3.45 -26.39 -24.85
C ASP A 99 -4.85 -26.04 -25.36
N THR A 100 -5.80 -25.80 -24.45
CA THR A 100 -7.19 -25.52 -24.81
C THR A 100 -7.46 -24.04 -25.09
N TRP A 101 -6.89 -23.16 -24.29
CA TRP A 101 -7.24 -21.72 -24.25
C TRP A 101 -6.06 -20.81 -24.54
N GLY A 102 -4.84 -21.33 -24.53
CA GLY A 102 -3.61 -20.52 -24.58
C GLY A 102 -3.21 -19.95 -23.24
N GLY A 103 -1.94 -19.50 -23.15
CA GLY A 103 -1.34 -19.01 -21.90
C GLY A 103 -2.09 -17.81 -21.30
N GLN A 104 -2.72 -16.97 -22.12
CA GLN A 104 -3.46 -15.79 -21.63
C GLN A 104 -4.74 -16.11 -20.84
N ALA A 105 -5.16 -17.39 -20.79
CA ALA A 105 -6.20 -17.86 -19.87
C ALA A 105 -5.69 -18.04 -18.43
N ILE A 106 -4.40 -17.82 -18.19
CA ILE A 106 -3.75 -17.87 -16.87
C ILE A 106 -3.48 -16.46 -16.39
N VAL A 107 -3.81 -16.16 -15.14
CA VAL A 107 -3.58 -14.85 -14.51
C VAL A 107 -2.80 -15.02 -13.20
N PRO A 108 -1.61 -14.39 -13.06
CA PRO A 108 -0.99 -14.22 -11.76
C PRO A 108 -1.69 -13.10 -10.98
N TRP A 109 -1.80 -13.28 -9.67
CA TRP A 109 -2.13 -12.24 -8.72
C TRP A 109 -1.10 -12.26 -7.58
N GLY A 110 -0.17 -11.33 -7.61
CA GLY A 110 0.86 -11.14 -6.60
C GLY A 110 0.83 -9.74 -6.04
N ASP A 111 1.19 -9.58 -4.75
CA ASP A 111 1.22 -8.27 -4.09
C ASP A 111 2.38 -8.23 -3.07
N ALA A 112 2.41 -7.19 -2.24
CA ALA A 112 3.46 -6.86 -1.28
C ALA A 112 3.40 -7.67 0.03
N GLY A 113 2.93 -8.92 0.03
CA GLY A 113 2.97 -9.81 1.20
C GLY A 113 4.39 -10.07 1.72
N THR A 114 5.36 -9.95 0.83
CA THR A 114 6.76 -9.70 1.15
C THR A 114 7.30 -8.60 0.24
N GLN A 115 8.12 -7.69 0.77
CA GLN A 115 8.84 -6.66 0.01
C GLN A 115 10.33 -6.99 -0.17
N GLY A 116 10.70 -8.25 0.04
CA GLY A 116 12.02 -8.74 -0.31
C GLY A 116 12.22 -8.80 -1.82
N ALA A 117 13.34 -8.30 -2.31
CA ALA A 117 13.59 -8.10 -3.74
C ALA A 117 13.38 -9.36 -4.58
N ILE A 118 13.90 -10.51 -4.13
CA ILE A 118 13.82 -11.75 -4.91
C ILE A 118 12.56 -12.58 -4.60
N GLN A 119 12.01 -12.50 -3.39
CA GLN A 119 10.85 -13.29 -3.00
C GLN A 119 9.52 -12.61 -3.38
N MET A 120 9.53 -11.30 -3.60
CA MET A 120 8.33 -10.56 -4.02
C MET A 120 7.96 -10.91 -5.46
N ASP A 121 8.87 -10.69 -6.41
CA ASP A 121 8.57 -10.85 -7.82
C ASP A 121 9.85 -10.97 -8.69
N SER A 122 10.53 -12.11 -8.64
CA SER A 122 11.71 -12.39 -9.48
C SER A 122 11.44 -13.52 -10.48
N LEU A 123 11.55 -14.78 -10.05
CA LEU A 123 11.29 -15.94 -10.91
C LEU A 123 9.83 -16.08 -11.31
N SER A 124 8.88 -15.51 -10.55
CA SER A 124 7.47 -15.39 -10.92
C SER A 124 7.31 -14.69 -12.28
N GLN A 125 7.96 -13.53 -12.48
CA GLN A 125 7.90 -12.81 -13.76
C GLN A 125 8.36 -13.68 -14.94
N ARG A 126 9.47 -14.41 -14.76
CA ARG A 126 10.04 -15.28 -15.78
C ARG A 126 9.15 -16.47 -16.06
N PHE A 127 8.60 -17.11 -15.02
CA PHE A 127 7.68 -18.25 -15.13
C PHE A 127 6.41 -17.86 -15.90
N PHE A 128 5.76 -16.78 -15.51
CA PHE A 128 4.54 -16.31 -16.19
C PHE A 128 4.82 -15.73 -17.58
N ALA A 129 6.00 -15.15 -17.81
CA ALA A 129 6.43 -14.78 -19.16
C ALA A 129 6.54 -16.03 -20.04
N ARG A 130 7.21 -17.08 -19.58
CA ARG A 130 7.40 -18.33 -20.33
C ARG A 130 6.08 -19.04 -20.64
N LEU A 131 5.09 -18.96 -19.75
CA LEU A 131 3.74 -19.46 -20.01
C LEU A 131 2.97 -18.64 -21.05
N GLY A 132 3.39 -17.40 -21.34
CA GLY A 132 2.59 -16.47 -22.13
C GLY A 132 1.28 -16.07 -21.44
N SER A 133 1.26 -16.05 -20.10
CA SER A 133 0.06 -15.73 -19.32
C SER A 133 -0.38 -14.30 -19.54
N SER A 134 -1.62 -13.97 -19.20
CA SER A 134 -1.99 -12.56 -18.98
C SER A 134 -1.05 -11.93 -17.95
N ARG A 135 -0.87 -10.61 -17.97
CA ARG A 135 -0.05 -9.90 -17.00
C ARG A 135 -0.95 -9.12 -16.03
N GLN A 136 -0.60 -9.16 -14.78
CA GLN A 136 -1.20 -8.29 -13.79
C GLN A 136 -0.83 -6.84 -14.06
N VAL A 137 -1.80 -5.95 -13.96
CA VAL A 137 -1.62 -4.49 -14.02
C VAL A 137 -2.39 -3.84 -12.89
N ASP A 138 -2.19 -2.53 -12.75
CA ASP A 138 -2.76 -1.71 -11.69
C ASP A 138 -2.17 -2.06 -10.30
N SER A 139 -2.65 -1.40 -9.27
CA SER A 139 -2.10 -1.56 -7.94
C SER A 139 -3.15 -1.26 -6.86
N LEU A 140 -3.11 -2.04 -5.79
CA LEU A 140 -3.81 -1.71 -4.54
C LEU A 140 -3.04 -0.69 -3.68
N CYS A 141 -1.88 -0.21 -4.14
CA CYS A 141 -0.96 0.63 -3.39
C CYS A 141 -0.44 1.79 -4.26
N GLY A 142 0.75 2.22 -4.11
CA GLY A 142 1.43 3.45 -4.48
C GLY A 142 1.52 3.91 -5.94
N ALA A 143 0.89 3.27 -6.90
CA ALA A 143 1.04 3.62 -8.32
C ALA A 143 0.48 5.01 -8.66
N THR A 144 -0.70 5.34 -8.18
CA THR A 144 -1.37 6.64 -8.36
C THR A 144 -0.55 7.80 -7.82
N ALA A 145 -0.02 7.67 -6.61
CA ALA A 145 0.83 8.69 -6.01
C ALA A 145 2.12 8.93 -6.80
N GLY A 146 2.72 7.84 -7.31
CA GLY A 146 3.93 7.93 -8.12
C GLY A 146 3.74 8.74 -9.39
N VAL A 147 2.68 8.46 -10.15
CA VAL A 147 2.39 9.19 -11.39
C VAL A 147 1.90 10.61 -11.12
N GLY A 148 1.05 10.82 -10.09
CA GLY A 148 0.59 12.15 -9.70
C GLY A 148 1.75 13.08 -9.32
N THR A 149 2.68 12.61 -8.49
CA THR A 149 3.89 13.36 -8.13
C THR A 149 4.79 13.61 -9.35
N ALA A 150 5.03 12.59 -10.17
CA ALA A 150 5.87 12.71 -11.35
C ALA A 150 5.30 13.68 -12.39
N SER A 151 3.97 13.79 -12.47
CA SER A 151 3.31 14.73 -13.39
C SER A 151 3.59 16.20 -13.07
N SER A 152 3.86 16.52 -11.81
CA SER A 152 4.23 17.87 -11.36
C SER A 152 5.74 18.09 -11.26
N LEU A 153 6.47 17.12 -10.70
CA LEU A 153 7.90 17.28 -10.42
C LEU A 153 8.82 16.64 -11.47
N GLY A 154 8.25 15.96 -12.49
CA GLY A 154 8.99 15.23 -13.53
C GLY A 154 9.54 13.89 -13.06
N THR A 155 9.44 13.60 -11.78
CA THR A 155 9.92 12.38 -11.13
C THR A 155 9.19 12.17 -9.81
N PRO A 156 9.01 10.93 -9.32
CA PRO A 156 8.46 10.66 -8.00
C PRO A 156 9.49 10.79 -6.86
N LEU A 157 10.57 11.55 -7.05
CA LEU A 157 11.55 11.80 -6.01
C LEU A 157 10.98 12.71 -4.91
N ALA A 158 11.55 12.61 -3.71
CA ALA A 158 11.04 13.24 -2.51
C ALA A 158 12.18 13.63 -1.55
N SER A 159 11.91 14.49 -0.58
CA SER A 159 12.85 14.77 0.52
C SER A 159 13.11 13.52 1.36
N ASP A 160 14.34 13.36 1.86
CA ASP A 160 14.65 12.32 2.85
C ASP A 160 13.74 12.52 4.08
N PRO A 161 12.90 11.55 4.45
CA PRO A 161 11.98 11.69 5.58
C PRO A 161 12.69 11.99 6.91
N LEU A 162 13.95 11.59 7.08
CA LEU A 162 14.71 11.89 8.30
C LEU A 162 15.00 13.36 8.47
N THR A 163 15.05 14.13 7.38
CA THR A 163 15.27 15.58 7.46
C THR A 163 14.11 16.32 8.14
N ILE A 164 12.97 15.66 8.35
CA ILE A 164 11.81 16.21 9.07
C ILE A 164 12.17 16.74 10.48
N GLU A 165 13.23 16.22 11.10
CA GLU A 165 13.71 16.71 12.39
C GLU A 165 14.19 18.17 12.36
N HIS A 166 14.47 18.72 11.17
CA HIS A 166 14.86 20.12 10.93
C HIS A 166 13.69 21.02 10.50
N SER A 167 12.50 20.45 10.34
CA SER A 167 11.32 21.19 9.89
C SER A 167 10.85 22.20 10.92
N LYS A 168 10.15 23.24 10.47
CA LYS A 168 9.46 24.24 11.29
C LYS A 168 7.96 24.12 11.24
N PHE A 169 7.43 23.59 10.13
CA PHE A 169 6.01 23.34 9.93
C PHE A 169 5.85 21.98 9.25
N ILE A 170 5.21 21.04 9.92
CA ILE A 170 5.07 19.67 9.47
C ILE A 170 3.59 19.40 9.18
N VAL A 171 3.29 19.03 7.95
CA VAL A 171 1.95 18.65 7.50
C VAL A 171 1.89 17.16 7.32
N LEU A 172 1.11 16.46 8.12
CA LEU A 172 0.81 15.03 8.01
C LEU A 172 -0.54 14.89 7.31
N TRP A 173 -0.54 14.67 5.99
CA TRP A 173 -1.72 14.71 5.16
C TRP A 173 -2.14 13.31 4.70
N GLY A 174 -3.32 12.83 5.14
CA GLY A 174 -3.81 11.49 4.83
C GLY A 174 -2.89 10.38 5.36
N THR A 175 -2.25 10.61 6.51
CA THR A 175 -1.32 9.66 7.11
C THR A 175 -1.47 9.54 8.62
N ASN A 176 -1.70 8.33 9.09
CA ASN A 176 -1.73 8.01 10.53
C ASN A 176 -0.33 7.58 11.00
N THR A 177 0.62 8.53 10.99
CA THR A 177 2.06 8.29 11.15
C THR A 177 2.40 7.51 12.42
N ARG A 178 1.78 7.84 13.58
CA ARG A 178 2.03 7.11 14.83
C ARG A 178 1.68 5.62 14.78
N LEU A 179 0.85 5.24 13.82
CA LEU A 179 0.39 3.86 13.65
C LEU A 179 1.03 3.16 12.46
N THR A 180 1.11 3.83 11.32
CA THR A 180 1.46 3.23 10.03
C THR A 180 2.86 3.60 9.51
N ASN A 181 3.53 4.61 10.12
CA ASN A 181 4.92 5.00 9.86
C ASN A 181 5.61 5.38 11.18
N ARG A 182 5.51 4.46 12.12
CA ARG A 182 5.77 4.66 13.54
C ARG A 182 7.18 5.17 13.84
N HIS A 183 8.19 4.67 13.13
CA HIS A 183 9.59 5.03 13.39
C HIS A 183 9.98 6.41 12.86
N LEU A 184 9.10 7.06 12.08
CA LEU A 184 9.26 8.48 11.73
C LEU A 184 8.85 9.41 12.89
N TRP A 185 7.98 8.95 13.80
CA TRP A 185 7.43 9.78 14.86
C TRP A 185 8.51 10.38 15.82
N PRO A 186 9.55 9.65 16.25
CA PRO A 186 10.64 10.22 17.06
C PRO A 186 11.34 11.42 16.42
N TYR A 187 11.48 11.45 15.09
CA TYR A 187 12.08 12.58 14.36
C TYR A 187 11.14 13.78 14.33
N ILE A 188 9.82 13.54 14.21
CA ILE A 188 8.79 14.59 14.35
C ILE A 188 8.83 15.19 15.77
N GLU A 189 8.96 14.38 16.81
CA GLU A 189 9.08 14.88 18.19
C GLU A 189 10.35 15.71 18.42
N LYS A 190 11.46 15.37 17.75
CA LYS A 190 12.66 16.22 17.76
C LYS A 190 12.39 17.58 17.15
N ALA A 191 11.70 17.64 16.00
CA ALA A 191 11.32 18.89 15.36
C ALA A 191 10.40 19.71 16.28
N ARG A 192 9.40 19.10 16.93
CA ARG A 192 8.51 19.74 17.89
C ARG A 192 9.28 20.31 19.09
N GLY A 193 10.23 19.54 19.61
CA GLY A 193 11.15 20.01 20.67
C GLY A 193 11.97 21.25 20.27
N ASN A 194 12.17 21.47 18.97
CA ASN A 194 12.83 22.62 18.37
C ASN A 194 11.83 23.70 17.88
N GLY A 195 10.56 23.62 18.30
CA GLY A 195 9.53 24.62 18.04
C GLY A 195 8.77 24.44 16.72
N ALA A 196 8.83 23.26 16.10
CA ALA A 196 8.01 22.97 14.91
C ALA A 196 6.54 22.80 15.29
N THR A 197 5.63 23.28 14.43
CA THR A 197 4.19 23.00 14.49
C THR A 197 3.86 21.76 13.67
N VAL A 198 3.07 20.84 14.23
CA VAL A 198 2.58 19.63 13.55
C VAL A 198 1.09 19.76 13.26
N VAL A 199 0.75 19.77 11.99
CA VAL A 199 -0.64 19.81 11.50
C VAL A 199 -1.00 18.46 10.91
N VAL A 200 -2.16 17.92 11.28
CA VAL A 200 -2.75 16.73 10.66
C VAL A 200 -3.95 17.13 9.82
N ILE A 201 -3.97 16.68 8.58
CA ILE A 201 -5.10 16.81 7.66
C ILE A 201 -5.62 15.41 7.35
N ASP A 202 -6.83 15.08 7.78
CA ASP A 202 -7.42 13.75 7.62
C ASP A 202 -8.94 13.83 7.79
N PRO A 203 -9.77 13.09 7.05
CA PRO A 203 -11.22 13.04 7.27
C PRO A 203 -11.62 12.36 8.59
N ILE A 204 -10.71 11.57 9.18
CA ILE A 204 -10.90 10.87 10.45
C ILE A 204 -9.92 11.39 11.49
N ARG A 205 -10.40 11.63 12.72
CA ARG A 205 -9.53 11.96 13.85
C ARG A 205 -8.72 10.73 14.26
N THR A 206 -7.55 10.58 13.70
CA THR A 206 -6.63 9.46 13.94
C THR A 206 -5.89 9.60 15.28
N VAL A 207 -5.20 8.53 15.72
CA VAL A 207 -4.31 8.62 16.91
C VAL A 207 -3.13 9.58 16.70
N THR A 208 -2.81 9.91 15.45
CA THR A 208 -1.83 10.94 15.11
C THR A 208 -2.44 12.34 15.31
N ALA A 209 -3.69 12.53 14.90
CA ALA A 209 -4.43 13.78 15.11
C ALA A 209 -4.65 14.09 16.60
N ASP A 210 -4.80 13.06 17.45
CA ASP A 210 -4.98 13.24 18.90
C ASP A 210 -3.77 13.89 19.59
N VAL A 211 -2.60 13.88 18.97
CA VAL A 211 -1.34 14.41 19.53
C VAL A 211 -0.71 15.53 18.69
N ALA A 212 -1.33 15.88 17.57
CA ALA A 212 -0.92 17.01 16.73
C ALA A 212 -1.21 18.35 17.42
N ASP A 213 -0.51 19.39 17.01
CA ASP A 213 -0.74 20.76 17.49
C ASP A 213 -2.01 21.36 16.86
N TRP A 214 -2.35 20.90 15.67
CA TRP A 214 -3.54 21.33 14.94
C TRP A 214 -4.10 20.21 14.06
N PHE A 215 -5.41 20.04 14.05
CA PHE A 215 -6.13 19.05 13.25
C PHE A 215 -7.15 19.72 12.35
N LEU A 216 -7.05 19.49 11.04
CA LEU A 216 -7.99 19.93 10.02
C LEU A 216 -8.75 18.72 9.48
N GLN A 217 -10.03 18.61 9.83
CA GLN A 217 -10.88 17.48 9.43
C GLN A 217 -11.65 17.83 8.15
N LEU A 218 -11.07 17.48 7.00
CA LEU A 218 -11.72 17.71 5.70
C LEU A 218 -12.92 16.77 5.48
N ARG A 219 -13.86 17.17 4.62
CA ARG A 219 -14.77 16.21 4.00
C ARG A 219 -13.95 15.24 3.12
N PRO A 220 -14.29 13.93 3.11
CA PRO A 220 -13.59 12.98 2.26
C PRO A 220 -13.57 13.39 0.80
N GLY A 221 -12.40 13.27 0.13
CA GLY A 221 -12.24 13.54 -1.29
C GLY A 221 -12.10 15.02 -1.69
N THR A 222 -12.08 15.95 -0.73
CA THR A 222 -11.97 17.40 -1.02
C THR A 222 -10.54 17.95 -0.89
N ASP A 223 -9.56 17.08 -0.80
CA ASP A 223 -8.15 17.41 -0.59
C ASP A 223 -7.58 18.33 -1.68
N VAL A 224 -7.95 18.10 -2.95
CA VAL A 224 -7.53 18.94 -4.09
C VAL A 224 -8.12 20.35 -3.95
N ALA A 225 -9.41 20.47 -3.58
CA ALA A 225 -10.06 21.77 -3.38
C ALA A 225 -9.38 22.55 -2.25
N PHE A 226 -9.04 21.87 -1.14
CA PHE A 226 -8.30 22.49 -0.04
C PHE A 226 -6.91 22.97 -0.48
N ALA A 227 -6.15 22.15 -1.22
CA ALA A 227 -4.84 22.55 -1.72
C ALA A 227 -4.89 23.72 -2.69
N LEU A 228 -5.92 23.79 -3.57
CA LEU A 228 -6.15 24.93 -4.47
C LEU A 228 -6.49 26.20 -3.68
N GLY A 229 -7.28 26.10 -2.60
CA GLY A 229 -7.53 27.22 -1.69
C GLY A 229 -6.28 27.71 -0.96
N VAL A 230 -5.43 26.78 -0.55
CA VAL A 230 -4.10 27.13 0.03
C VAL A 230 -3.25 27.89 -1.00
N MET A 231 -3.21 27.42 -2.26
CA MET A 231 -2.51 28.11 -3.34
C MET A 231 -3.10 29.51 -3.61
N HIS A 232 -4.43 29.66 -3.60
CA HIS A 232 -5.10 30.95 -3.73
C HIS A 232 -4.60 31.95 -2.68
N VAL A 233 -4.57 31.56 -1.40
CA VAL A 233 -4.12 32.46 -0.32
C VAL A 233 -2.64 32.78 -0.46
N ILE A 234 -1.79 31.81 -0.79
CA ILE A 234 -0.35 32.02 -1.02
C ILE A 234 -0.11 33.05 -2.11
N VAL A 235 -0.86 32.94 -3.24
CA VAL A 235 -0.77 33.88 -4.36
C VAL A 235 -1.33 35.24 -3.99
N ARG A 236 -2.54 35.31 -3.42
CA ARG A 236 -3.23 36.55 -3.05
C ARG A 236 -2.44 37.41 -2.07
N ASP A 237 -1.82 36.75 -1.07
CA ASP A 237 -1.07 37.42 0.00
C ASP A 237 0.41 37.62 -0.36
N ASP A 238 0.81 37.32 -1.61
CA ASP A 238 2.18 37.46 -2.13
C ASP A 238 3.23 36.67 -1.32
N LEU A 239 2.89 35.45 -0.94
CA LEU A 239 3.73 34.55 -0.14
C LEU A 239 4.53 33.53 -0.98
N VAL A 240 4.53 33.70 -2.30
CA VAL A 240 5.31 32.87 -3.23
C VAL A 240 6.79 33.23 -3.18
N ASP A 241 7.64 32.25 -3.48
CA ASP A 241 9.08 32.50 -3.68
C ASP A 241 9.31 32.91 -5.15
N HIS A 242 9.23 34.22 -5.43
CA HIS A 242 9.35 34.77 -6.78
C HIS A 242 10.66 34.38 -7.48
N GLU A 243 11.80 34.41 -6.75
CA GLU A 243 13.11 34.05 -7.32
C GLU A 243 13.12 32.56 -7.75
N HIS A 244 12.56 31.68 -6.92
CA HIS A 244 12.48 30.26 -7.23
C HIS A 244 11.56 30.02 -8.44
N LEU A 245 10.39 30.66 -8.48
CA LEU A 245 9.43 30.52 -9.56
C LEU A 245 9.96 31.04 -10.89
N GLU A 246 10.60 32.22 -10.90
CA GLU A 246 11.20 32.79 -12.11
C GLU A 246 12.28 31.87 -12.69
N ARG A 247 13.10 31.29 -11.81
CA ARG A 247 14.20 30.42 -12.21
C ARG A 247 13.74 29.02 -12.62
N PHE A 248 12.80 28.43 -11.90
CA PHE A 248 12.52 27.00 -11.96
C PHE A 248 11.07 26.62 -12.34
N SER A 249 10.23 27.58 -12.74
CA SER A 249 8.88 27.27 -13.19
C SER A 249 8.51 27.95 -14.50
N THR A 250 7.39 27.49 -15.09
CA THR A 250 6.69 28.13 -16.22
C THR A 250 5.18 28.06 -15.99
N GLY A 251 4.41 28.98 -16.58
CA GLY A 251 2.94 28.96 -16.48
C GLY A 251 2.40 29.48 -15.14
N PHE A 252 3.16 30.33 -14.42
CA PHE A 252 2.73 30.87 -13.15
C PHE A 252 1.50 31.78 -13.27
N ASP A 253 1.44 32.66 -14.29
CA ASP A 253 0.31 33.54 -14.49
C ASP A 253 -0.98 32.75 -14.74
N GLU A 254 -0.90 31.64 -15.49
CA GLU A 254 -2.04 30.74 -15.75
C GLU A 254 -2.52 30.08 -14.43
N LEU A 255 -1.59 29.71 -13.54
CA LEU A 255 -1.94 29.19 -12.23
C LEU A 255 -2.61 30.25 -11.35
N VAL A 256 -2.11 31.50 -11.36
CA VAL A 256 -2.72 32.64 -10.65
C VAL A 256 -4.18 32.81 -11.06
N ASP A 257 -4.44 32.86 -12.37
CA ASP A 257 -5.80 32.99 -12.89
C ASP A 257 -6.67 31.79 -12.46
N HIS A 258 -6.15 30.58 -12.55
CA HIS A 258 -6.86 29.36 -12.20
C HIS A 258 -7.25 29.27 -10.72
N VAL A 259 -6.37 29.64 -9.81
CA VAL A 259 -6.65 29.58 -8.37
C VAL A 259 -7.46 30.78 -7.87
N SER A 260 -7.66 31.81 -8.68
CA SER A 260 -8.40 33.03 -8.30
C SER A 260 -9.80 32.76 -7.79
N ASP A 261 -10.48 31.76 -8.36
CA ASP A 261 -11.83 31.33 -7.99
C ASP A 261 -11.90 30.45 -6.73
N TRP A 262 -10.74 29.94 -6.24
CA TRP A 262 -10.67 29.06 -5.06
C TRP A 262 -10.55 29.87 -3.78
N THR A 263 -11.48 30.79 -3.56
CA THR A 263 -11.50 31.64 -2.36
C THR A 263 -11.69 30.81 -1.10
N PRO A 264 -11.17 31.27 0.08
CA PRO A 264 -11.35 30.57 1.36
C PRO A 264 -12.80 30.24 1.69
N ASP A 265 -13.76 31.11 1.37
CA ASP A 265 -15.19 30.87 1.59
C ASP A 265 -15.72 29.73 0.72
N ARG A 266 -15.34 29.68 -0.57
CA ARG A 266 -15.69 28.57 -1.45
C ARG A 266 -15.12 27.26 -0.96
N VAL A 267 -13.83 27.26 -0.58
CA VAL A 267 -13.15 26.07 -0.08
C VAL A 267 -13.71 25.62 1.26
N ALA A 268 -14.09 26.54 2.14
CA ALA A 268 -14.76 26.23 3.40
C ALA A 268 -16.10 25.50 3.16
N ALA A 269 -16.89 25.97 2.22
CA ALA A 269 -18.16 25.34 1.83
C ALA A 269 -17.94 23.94 1.24
N GLU A 270 -16.89 23.72 0.45
CA GLU A 270 -16.55 22.44 -0.17
C GLU A 270 -15.95 21.46 0.84
N CYS A 271 -14.93 21.89 1.58
CA CYS A 271 -14.12 21.01 2.44
C CYS A 271 -14.69 20.83 3.84
N GLY A 272 -15.59 21.72 4.27
CA GLY A 272 -16.18 21.69 5.62
C GLY A 272 -15.20 22.04 6.74
N VAL A 273 -14.23 22.93 6.43
CA VAL A 273 -13.35 23.60 7.40
C VAL A 273 -13.56 25.10 7.29
N ASP A 274 -13.27 25.84 8.37
CA ASP A 274 -13.54 27.28 8.41
C ASP A 274 -12.56 28.08 7.53
N ALA A 275 -13.03 29.12 6.84
CA ALA A 275 -12.21 29.98 5.99
C ALA A 275 -10.99 30.58 6.72
N PRO A 276 -11.10 31.05 7.98
CA PRO A 276 -9.94 31.52 8.75
C PRO A 276 -8.85 30.44 8.97
N ASP A 277 -9.23 29.16 9.09
CA ASP A 277 -8.30 28.06 9.23
C ASP A 277 -7.53 27.78 7.94
N ILE A 278 -8.20 27.91 6.78
CA ILE A 278 -7.58 27.81 5.47
C ILE A 278 -6.53 28.92 5.29
N GLU A 279 -6.90 30.17 5.61
CA GLU A 279 -5.99 31.31 5.54
C GLU A 279 -4.80 31.17 6.49
N ARG A 280 -5.06 30.76 7.73
CA ARG A 280 -4.03 30.51 8.73
C ARG A 280 -3.05 29.44 8.26
N PHE A 281 -3.56 28.31 7.79
CA PHE A 281 -2.73 27.22 7.30
C PHE A 281 -1.83 27.67 6.15
N ALA A 282 -2.40 28.34 5.14
CA ALA A 282 -1.64 28.82 3.99
C ALA A 282 -0.51 29.78 4.38
N ARG A 283 -0.79 30.74 5.28
CA ARG A 283 0.21 31.71 5.75
C ARG A 283 1.31 31.05 6.57
N GLU A 284 0.95 30.22 7.58
CA GLU A 284 1.94 29.54 8.41
C GLU A 284 2.81 28.57 7.59
N TYR A 285 2.20 27.82 6.66
CA TYR A 285 2.92 26.94 5.74
C TYR A 285 3.92 27.71 4.87
N ALA A 286 3.49 28.81 4.24
CA ALA A 286 4.32 29.54 3.29
C ALA A 286 5.45 30.31 3.95
N THR A 287 5.25 30.83 5.19
CA THR A 287 6.21 31.72 5.86
C THR A 287 7.17 30.99 6.79
N SER A 288 6.97 29.71 7.07
CA SER A 288 7.84 28.94 7.98
C SER A 288 9.21 28.58 7.40
N GLY A 289 9.38 28.67 6.07
CA GLY A 289 10.60 28.31 5.34
C GLY A 289 10.78 26.80 5.23
N ALA A 290 11.16 26.10 6.31
CA ALA A 290 11.31 24.66 6.34
C ALA A 290 9.94 23.95 6.56
N SER A 291 9.04 24.07 5.60
CA SER A 291 7.73 23.38 5.59
C SER A 291 7.88 22.00 4.97
N PHE A 292 7.46 20.95 5.68
CA PHE A 292 7.52 19.56 5.22
C PHE A 292 6.12 18.97 5.11
N ILE A 293 5.75 18.51 3.92
CA ILE A 293 4.51 17.76 3.70
C ILE A 293 4.83 16.27 3.65
N ARG A 294 4.26 15.51 4.58
CA ARG A 294 4.30 14.03 4.57
C ARG A 294 2.94 13.49 4.23
N THR A 295 2.86 12.72 3.14
CA THR A 295 1.68 11.94 2.76
C THR A 295 2.00 10.43 2.84
N LEU A 296 0.98 9.59 2.83
CA LEU A 296 1.05 8.15 2.60
C LEU A 296 -0.07 7.72 1.66
N VAL A 297 -0.54 6.47 1.77
CA VAL A 297 -1.56 5.89 0.87
C VAL A 297 -3.00 6.39 1.13
N GLY A 298 -3.28 7.05 2.25
CA GLY A 298 -4.67 7.40 2.63
C GLY A 298 -5.40 8.25 1.59
N ALA A 299 -4.74 9.30 1.07
CA ALA A 299 -5.33 10.19 0.07
C ALA A 299 -5.25 9.64 -1.38
N GLU A 300 -4.58 8.52 -1.59
CA GLU A 300 -4.41 7.89 -2.90
C GLU A 300 -5.66 7.14 -3.38
N HIS A 301 -6.43 6.61 -2.43
CA HIS A 301 -7.58 5.75 -2.69
C HIS A 301 -8.88 6.52 -2.94
N ARG A 302 -8.79 7.55 -3.80
CA ARG A 302 -9.89 8.40 -4.26
C ARG A 302 -9.89 8.49 -5.78
N GLU A 303 -11.05 8.75 -6.38
CA GLU A 303 -11.14 8.95 -7.84
C GLU A 303 -10.22 10.08 -8.32
N ASN A 304 -10.00 11.13 -7.52
CA ASN A 304 -9.07 12.22 -7.81
C ASN A 304 -7.69 12.06 -7.14
N GLY A 305 -7.27 10.83 -6.88
CA GLY A 305 -6.05 10.53 -6.14
C GLY A 305 -4.78 11.05 -6.80
N ALA A 306 -4.62 10.91 -8.11
CA ALA A 306 -3.45 11.44 -8.80
C ALA A 306 -3.46 12.97 -8.89
N GLN A 307 -4.64 13.60 -9.07
CA GLN A 307 -4.77 15.07 -8.97
C GLN A 307 -4.36 15.57 -7.58
N PHE A 308 -4.67 14.85 -6.52
CA PHE A 308 -4.21 15.22 -5.18
C PHE A 308 -2.68 15.29 -5.12
N PHE A 309 -1.98 14.23 -5.54
CA PHE A 309 -0.51 14.21 -5.49
C PHE A 309 0.11 15.23 -6.44
N ARG A 310 -0.48 15.44 -7.62
CA ARG A 310 -0.13 16.51 -8.53
C ARG A 310 -0.22 17.88 -7.85
N THR A 311 -1.32 18.15 -7.14
CA THR A 311 -1.60 19.45 -6.55
C THR A 311 -0.71 19.70 -5.32
N VAL A 312 -0.67 18.76 -4.38
CA VAL A 312 0.05 18.94 -3.11
C VAL A 312 1.56 19.06 -3.32
N SER A 313 2.13 18.36 -4.32
CA SER A 313 3.56 18.46 -4.62
C SER A 313 3.99 19.79 -5.25
N LEU A 314 3.05 20.61 -5.74
CA LEU A 314 3.31 21.98 -6.21
C LEU A 314 3.43 22.99 -5.05
N LEU A 315 2.88 22.72 -3.87
CA LEU A 315 2.95 23.65 -2.75
C LEU A 315 4.40 24.03 -2.37
N PRO A 316 5.34 23.07 -2.21
CA PRO A 316 6.74 23.41 -1.94
C PRO A 316 7.46 24.05 -3.14
N VAL A 317 6.94 23.93 -4.37
CA VAL A 317 7.44 24.67 -5.55
C VAL A 317 7.08 26.14 -5.43
N LEU A 318 5.83 26.47 -5.06
CA LEU A 318 5.36 27.86 -4.93
C LEU A 318 6.09 28.61 -3.81
N THR A 319 6.39 27.95 -2.71
CA THR A 319 7.00 28.56 -1.52
C THR A 319 8.52 28.42 -1.45
N GLY A 320 9.16 27.74 -2.41
CA GLY A 320 10.59 27.47 -2.38
C GLY A 320 11.04 26.58 -1.21
N ALA A 321 10.14 25.81 -0.60
CA ALA A 321 10.43 25.00 0.59
C ALA A 321 11.56 23.98 0.37
N TRP A 322 11.79 23.53 -0.86
CA TRP A 322 12.90 22.64 -1.24
C TRP A 322 14.30 23.19 -0.93
N LYS A 323 14.44 24.52 -0.82
CA LYS A 323 15.72 25.19 -0.48
C LYS A 323 16.15 24.90 0.96
N HIS A 324 15.24 24.52 1.84
CA HIS A 324 15.45 24.36 3.27
C HIS A 324 15.66 22.89 3.65
N LEU A 325 16.67 22.62 4.49
CA LEU A 325 16.78 21.31 5.12
C LEU A 325 15.55 21.09 6.01
N GLY A 326 14.85 19.97 5.84
CA GLY A 326 13.57 19.72 6.50
C GLY A 326 12.38 20.38 5.83
N GLY A 327 12.54 20.86 4.58
CA GLY A 327 11.45 21.35 3.74
C GLY A 327 11.14 20.42 2.58
N GLY A 328 10.03 20.72 1.87
CA GLY A 328 9.62 20.00 0.69
C GLY A 328 8.47 19.00 0.91
N TYR A 329 8.49 17.93 0.16
CA TYR A 329 7.43 16.92 0.13
C TYR A 329 8.02 15.50 0.17
N SER A 330 7.36 14.57 0.85
CA SER A 330 7.73 13.17 0.86
C SER A 330 6.52 12.26 1.01
N ARG A 331 6.34 11.34 0.05
CA ARG A 331 5.42 10.21 0.15
C ARG A 331 6.21 8.90 0.26
N SER A 332 7.13 8.68 -0.67
CA SER A 332 8.01 7.52 -0.73
C SER A 332 9.37 7.95 -1.25
N VAL A 333 10.41 7.31 -0.75
CA VAL A 333 11.79 7.48 -1.23
C VAL A 333 12.32 6.21 -1.92
N GLY A 334 11.45 5.23 -2.15
CA GLY A 334 11.82 3.96 -2.80
C GLY A 334 12.38 4.14 -4.22
N SER A 335 12.08 5.24 -4.90
CA SER A 335 12.63 5.53 -6.23
C SER A 335 14.15 5.73 -6.22
N TYR A 336 14.74 6.16 -5.11
CA TYR A 336 16.19 6.32 -4.98
C TYR A 336 16.93 4.98 -4.96
N SER A 337 16.33 3.94 -4.40
CA SER A 337 16.95 2.61 -4.35
C SER A 337 16.98 1.89 -5.71
N ARG A 338 16.16 2.30 -6.68
CA ARG A 338 16.04 1.61 -7.99
C ARG A 338 17.34 1.55 -8.79
N SER A 339 18.21 2.53 -8.64
CA SER A 339 19.53 2.53 -9.30
C SER A 339 20.52 1.55 -8.67
N SER A 340 20.28 1.14 -7.43
CA SER A 340 21.16 0.28 -6.62
C SER A 340 20.55 -1.08 -6.30
N VAL A 341 19.21 -1.18 -6.33
CA VAL A 341 18.46 -2.43 -6.29
C VAL A 341 17.53 -2.45 -7.50
N ASP A 342 18.07 -2.91 -8.62
CA ASP A 342 17.39 -2.88 -9.91
C ASP A 342 16.57 -4.14 -10.16
N LEU A 343 15.30 -4.08 -9.77
CA LEU A 343 14.34 -5.18 -9.94
C LEU A 343 13.98 -5.42 -11.43
N SER A 344 14.24 -4.46 -12.32
CA SER A 344 13.96 -4.63 -13.75
C SER A 344 14.83 -5.71 -14.39
N LYS A 345 15.99 -6.01 -13.79
CA LYS A 345 16.89 -7.09 -14.20
C LYS A 345 16.33 -8.51 -14.02
N PHE A 346 15.23 -8.63 -13.27
CA PHE A 346 14.51 -9.92 -13.17
C PHE A 346 13.63 -10.21 -14.38
N SER A 347 13.28 -9.20 -15.15
CA SER A 347 12.43 -9.37 -16.33
C SER A 347 13.15 -10.19 -17.42
N ALA A 348 12.41 -11.11 -18.03
CA ALA A 348 12.88 -11.92 -19.16
C ALA A 348 11.78 -12.00 -20.24
N PRO A 349 11.43 -10.87 -20.86
CA PRO A 349 10.31 -10.83 -21.82
C PRO A 349 10.54 -11.73 -23.06
N HIS A 350 11.78 -12.01 -23.39
CA HIS A 350 12.16 -12.90 -24.50
C HIS A 350 11.72 -14.38 -24.29
N LEU A 351 11.42 -14.77 -23.04
CA LEU A 351 10.87 -16.10 -22.74
C LEU A 351 9.39 -16.21 -23.17
N SER A 352 8.71 -15.10 -23.39
CA SER A 352 7.28 -15.14 -23.69
C SER A 352 7.01 -15.55 -25.14
N PRO A 353 6.15 -16.56 -25.36
CA PRO A 353 5.66 -16.92 -26.70
C PRO A 353 4.64 -15.89 -27.23
N VAL A 354 4.18 -14.95 -26.40
CA VAL A 354 3.20 -13.90 -26.72
C VAL A 354 3.86 -12.54 -26.57
N VAL A 355 3.87 -11.75 -27.65
CA VAL A 355 4.47 -10.41 -27.67
C VAL A 355 3.69 -9.45 -26.76
N ASP A 356 2.36 -9.37 -26.97
CA ASP A 356 1.47 -8.48 -26.21
C ASP A 356 0.61 -9.29 -25.26
N ARG A 357 1.14 -9.57 -24.09
CA ARG A 357 0.41 -10.26 -23.03
C ARG A 357 -0.73 -9.38 -22.51
N ARG A 358 -1.96 -9.91 -22.52
CA ARG A 358 -3.17 -9.20 -22.11
C ARG A 358 -3.04 -8.65 -20.68
N PRO A 359 -3.30 -7.37 -20.45
CA PRO A 359 -3.35 -6.82 -19.10
C PRO A 359 -4.66 -7.21 -18.40
N ILE A 360 -4.56 -7.66 -17.16
CA ILE A 360 -5.70 -7.88 -16.25
C ILE A 360 -5.48 -7.02 -15.01
N SER A 361 -6.43 -6.14 -14.72
CA SER A 361 -6.39 -5.32 -13.51
C SER A 361 -6.51 -6.20 -12.26
N MET A 362 -5.52 -6.10 -11.36
CA MET A 362 -5.58 -6.80 -10.08
C MET A 362 -6.75 -6.32 -9.21
N ASN A 363 -7.15 -5.06 -9.37
CA ASN A 363 -8.28 -4.44 -8.67
C ASN A 363 -9.63 -4.99 -9.15
N ARG A 364 -9.69 -5.55 -10.36
CA ARG A 364 -10.89 -6.02 -11.04
C ARG A 364 -10.87 -7.52 -11.39
N LEU A 365 -10.01 -8.28 -10.73
CA LEU A 365 -9.91 -9.73 -11.02
C LEU A 365 -11.26 -10.44 -10.91
N GLY A 366 -12.09 -10.10 -9.91
CA GLY A 366 -13.43 -10.67 -9.75
C GLY A 366 -14.33 -10.45 -10.97
N ARG A 367 -14.31 -9.23 -11.54
CA ARG A 367 -15.04 -8.92 -12.78
C ARG A 367 -14.47 -9.67 -13.97
N ALA A 368 -13.14 -9.72 -14.10
CA ALA A 368 -12.49 -10.42 -15.20
C ALA A 368 -12.78 -11.93 -15.20
N LEU A 369 -12.87 -12.56 -14.03
CA LEU A 369 -13.25 -13.96 -13.87
C LEU A 369 -14.70 -14.24 -14.30
N LEU A 370 -15.60 -13.27 -14.16
CA LEU A 370 -17.02 -13.38 -14.48
C LEU A 370 -17.38 -12.83 -15.87
N ASP A 371 -16.41 -12.21 -16.54
CA ASP A 371 -16.61 -11.62 -17.87
C ASP A 371 -16.66 -12.70 -18.97
N LYS A 372 -17.86 -12.93 -19.48
CA LYS A 372 -18.11 -13.90 -20.56
C LYS A 372 -17.65 -13.43 -21.94
N THR A 373 -17.28 -12.15 -22.09
CA THR A 373 -16.80 -11.57 -23.34
C THR A 373 -15.28 -11.65 -23.48
N LEU A 374 -14.60 -11.99 -22.39
CA LEU A 374 -13.14 -12.09 -22.35
C LEU A 374 -12.68 -13.33 -23.16
N ASP A 375 -11.82 -13.11 -24.15
CA ASP A 375 -11.29 -14.16 -25.02
C ASP A 375 -9.73 -14.14 -25.02
N PRO A 376 -9.08 -15.23 -24.59
CA PRO A 376 -9.64 -16.38 -23.92
C PRO A 376 -10.19 -16.03 -22.52
N PRO A 377 -11.18 -16.78 -22.00
CA PRO A 377 -11.64 -16.61 -20.63
C PRO A 377 -10.54 -16.99 -19.64
N ILE A 378 -10.59 -16.44 -18.40
CA ILE A 378 -9.64 -16.84 -17.35
C ILE A 378 -10.03 -18.25 -16.85
N LYS A 379 -9.09 -19.18 -16.88
CA LYS A 379 -9.27 -20.58 -16.45
C LYS A 379 -8.29 -21.02 -15.38
N CYS A 380 -7.25 -20.22 -15.12
CA CYS A 380 -6.31 -20.50 -14.07
C CYS A 380 -5.85 -19.20 -13.38
N VAL A 381 -5.83 -19.21 -12.05
CA VAL A 381 -5.35 -18.10 -11.22
C VAL A 381 -4.25 -18.59 -10.28
N PHE A 382 -3.13 -17.89 -10.27
CA PHE A 382 -2.08 -18.10 -9.27
C PHE A 382 -2.08 -16.93 -8.30
N VAL A 383 -2.23 -17.20 -7.01
CA VAL A 383 -2.15 -16.17 -5.94
C VAL A 383 -0.93 -16.42 -5.07
N PHE A 384 -0.13 -15.39 -4.88
CA PHE A 384 1.05 -15.41 -4.01
C PHE A 384 1.29 -14.03 -3.38
N ASN A 385 1.90 -13.99 -2.22
CA ASN A 385 2.18 -12.74 -1.50
C ASN A 385 0.95 -11.86 -1.22
N GLY A 386 -0.25 -12.45 -1.14
CA GLY A 386 -1.45 -11.66 -0.90
C GLY A 386 -2.71 -12.48 -0.61
N ASN A 387 -3.72 -11.78 -0.07
CA ASN A 387 -5.03 -12.36 0.28
C ASN A 387 -6.15 -11.52 -0.38
N PRO A 388 -6.31 -11.60 -1.73
CA PRO A 388 -7.22 -10.72 -2.48
C PRO A 388 -8.69 -10.77 -2.03
N VAL A 389 -9.18 -11.88 -1.52
CA VAL A 389 -10.56 -11.97 -0.99
C VAL A 389 -10.81 -11.02 0.18
N VAL A 390 -9.75 -10.59 0.88
CA VAL A 390 -9.84 -9.58 1.94
C VAL A 390 -9.33 -8.21 1.48
N THR A 391 -8.28 -8.18 0.64
CA THR A 391 -7.55 -6.95 0.34
C THR A 391 -8.00 -6.24 -0.94
N ALA A 392 -8.60 -6.96 -1.90
CA ALA A 392 -9.11 -6.37 -3.14
C ALA A 392 -10.56 -5.89 -2.97
N PRO A 393 -10.98 -4.85 -3.71
CA PRO A 393 -12.36 -4.38 -3.71
C PRO A 393 -13.30 -5.38 -4.37
N GLU A 394 -14.61 -5.18 -4.21
CA GLU A 394 -15.64 -6.07 -4.76
C GLU A 394 -15.39 -7.55 -4.41
N ALA A 395 -14.99 -7.82 -3.15
CA ALA A 395 -14.61 -9.15 -2.68
C ALA A 395 -15.69 -10.22 -2.96
N GLY A 396 -16.96 -9.82 -2.95
CA GLY A 396 -18.09 -10.68 -3.34
C GLY A 396 -18.03 -11.17 -4.79
N LEU A 397 -17.60 -10.33 -5.72
CA LEU A 397 -17.40 -10.75 -7.13
C LEU A 397 -16.19 -11.68 -7.26
N LEU A 398 -15.12 -11.38 -6.53
CA LEU A 398 -13.92 -12.23 -6.56
C LEU A 398 -14.23 -13.64 -6.04
N ARG A 399 -14.95 -13.76 -4.91
CA ARG A 399 -15.39 -15.08 -4.41
C ARG A 399 -16.21 -15.83 -5.44
N LYS A 400 -17.23 -15.18 -6.03
CA LYS A 400 -18.05 -15.79 -7.11
C LYS A 400 -17.20 -16.23 -8.30
N GLY A 401 -16.18 -15.47 -8.66
CA GLY A 401 -15.24 -15.82 -9.72
C GLY A 401 -14.39 -17.04 -9.38
N LEU A 402 -13.85 -17.12 -8.18
CA LEU A 402 -13.02 -18.22 -7.71
C LEU A 402 -13.84 -19.51 -7.43
N GLU A 403 -15.13 -19.39 -7.11
CA GLU A 403 -16.04 -20.52 -6.91
C GLU A 403 -16.39 -21.28 -8.20
N GLN A 404 -16.15 -20.70 -9.37
CA GLN A 404 -16.44 -21.37 -10.64
C GLN A 404 -15.67 -22.70 -10.74
N PRO A 405 -16.33 -23.81 -11.06
CA PRO A 405 -15.70 -25.13 -11.04
C PRO A 405 -14.66 -25.34 -12.16
N ASP A 406 -14.69 -24.50 -13.19
CA ASP A 406 -13.78 -24.51 -14.32
C ASP A 406 -12.63 -23.50 -14.22
N VAL A 407 -12.54 -22.74 -13.12
CA VAL A 407 -11.42 -21.88 -12.77
C VAL A 407 -10.50 -22.63 -11.81
N PHE A 408 -9.32 -23.00 -12.25
CA PHE A 408 -8.31 -23.65 -11.41
C PHE A 408 -7.52 -22.61 -10.62
N THR A 409 -7.43 -22.74 -9.29
CA THR A 409 -6.80 -21.77 -8.43
C THR A 409 -5.64 -22.40 -7.66
N VAL A 410 -4.45 -21.82 -7.79
CA VAL A 410 -3.23 -22.21 -7.07
C VAL A 410 -2.84 -21.07 -6.12
N VAL A 411 -2.58 -21.40 -4.87
CA VAL A 411 -2.21 -20.39 -3.85
C VAL A 411 -0.89 -20.79 -3.18
N SER A 412 0.04 -19.86 -3.03
CA SER A 412 1.22 -20.00 -2.16
C SER A 412 0.99 -19.21 -0.88
N GLU A 413 0.86 -19.89 0.26
CA GLU A 413 0.43 -19.23 1.49
C GLU A 413 0.98 -19.96 2.75
N GLN A 414 1.04 -19.20 3.84
CA GLN A 414 1.47 -19.69 5.15
C GLN A 414 0.32 -20.21 6.00
N PHE A 415 -0.91 -19.75 5.75
CA PHE A 415 -2.13 -20.06 6.51
C PHE A 415 -3.32 -20.28 5.58
N LEU A 416 -4.36 -20.90 6.11
CA LEU A 416 -5.61 -21.06 5.37
C LEU A 416 -6.41 -19.75 5.41
N THR A 417 -5.95 -18.77 4.60
CA THR A 417 -6.57 -17.45 4.47
C THR A 417 -7.90 -17.53 3.73
N ASP A 418 -8.66 -16.42 3.73
CA ASP A 418 -9.93 -16.32 3.00
C ASP A 418 -9.77 -16.67 1.51
N THR A 419 -8.69 -16.22 0.89
CA THR A 419 -8.36 -16.58 -0.49
C THR A 419 -7.98 -18.06 -0.64
N ALA A 420 -7.15 -18.55 0.28
CA ALA A 420 -6.68 -19.94 0.22
C ALA A 420 -7.84 -20.95 0.34
N ARG A 421 -8.98 -20.60 0.94
CA ARG A 421 -10.18 -21.44 1.00
C ARG A 421 -10.77 -21.78 -0.38
N TYR A 422 -10.47 -20.97 -1.41
CA TYR A 422 -10.94 -21.19 -2.78
C TYR A 422 -9.91 -21.88 -3.68
N ALA A 423 -8.72 -22.18 -3.16
CA ALA A 423 -7.66 -22.83 -3.92
C ALA A 423 -7.98 -24.30 -4.20
N ASP A 424 -7.60 -24.80 -5.37
CA ASP A 424 -7.56 -26.22 -5.70
C ASP A 424 -6.27 -26.86 -5.14
N VAL A 425 -5.16 -26.10 -5.17
CA VAL A 425 -3.86 -26.50 -4.62
C VAL A 425 -3.26 -25.36 -3.81
N ILE A 426 -2.75 -25.67 -2.59
CA ILE A 426 -2.02 -24.72 -1.76
C ILE A 426 -0.59 -25.24 -1.55
N PHE A 427 0.39 -24.39 -1.86
CA PHE A 427 1.79 -24.65 -1.56
C PHE A 427 2.21 -23.94 -0.28
N PRO A 428 2.95 -24.63 0.63
CA PRO A 428 3.39 -24.04 1.90
C PRO A 428 4.52 -23.04 1.68
N ALA A 429 4.31 -21.78 2.07
CA ALA A 429 5.27 -20.69 1.93
C ALA A 429 6.13 -20.49 3.19
N CYS A 430 7.39 -20.07 3.01
CA CYS A 430 8.28 -19.65 4.07
C CYS A 430 7.83 -18.35 4.73
N THR A 431 8.21 -18.18 6.01
CA THR A 431 8.24 -16.86 6.65
C THR A 431 9.56 -16.15 6.36
N GLN A 432 9.62 -14.86 6.64
CA GLN A 432 10.79 -14.01 6.34
C GLN A 432 12.10 -14.49 6.98
N ILE A 433 12.07 -15.11 8.17
CA ILE A 433 13.29 -15.61 8.83
C ILE A 433 13.75 -16.99 8.34
N GLU A 434 13.03 -17.59 7.42
CA GLU A 434 13.32 -18.90 6.82
C GLU A 434 13.99 -18.80 5.44
N GLN A 435 14.35 -17.56 4.98
CA GLN A 435 14.92 -17.30 3.67
C GLN A 435 15.86 -16.09 3.67
N ASP A 436 16.78 -16.04 2.73
CA ASP A 436 17.60 -14.86 2.45
C ASP A 436 16.88 -13.91 1.50
N ASP A 437 17.07 -12.59 1.70
CA ASP A 437 16.57 -11.57 0.79
C ASP A 437 17.25 -10.21 1.00
N VAL A 438 16.97 -9.26 0.12
CA VAL A 438 17.31 -7.84 0.23
C VAL A 438 16.04 -7.02 0.23
N VAL A 439 15.94 -6.05 1.12
CA VAL A 439 14.74 -5.23 1.29
C VAL A 439 15.06 -3.76 1.02
N PRO A 440 14.73 -3.24 -0.16
CA PRO A 440 14.78 -1.80 -0.41
C PRO A 440 13.59 -1.14 0.29
N ALA A 441 13.85 -0.31 1.30
CA ALA A 441 12.79 0.41 1.98
C ALA A 441 12.19 1.50 1.08
N TRP A 442 10.88 1.71 1.19
CA TRP A 442 10.24 2.81 0.47
C TRP A 442 9.94 4.03 1.35
N GLY A 443 10.07 3.91 2.66
CA GLY A 443 9.86 4.99 3.62
C GLY A 443 11.13 5.61 4.18
N HIS A 444 12.32 5.08 3.87
CA HIS A 444 13.61 5.64 4.24
C HIS A 444 14.71 5.19 3.25
N LEU A 445 15.88 5.83 3.32
CA LEU A 445 16.99 5.64 2.37
C LEU A 445 17.98 4.54 2.81
N TYR A 446 17.49 3.46 3.42
CA TYR A 446 18.33 2.31 3.76
C TYR A 446 17.83 1.04 3.09
N VAL A 447 18.76 0.23 2.62
CA VAL A 447 18.53 -1.12 2.11
C VAL A 447 18.92 -2.11 3.20
N GLY A 448 18.06 -3.05 3.52
CA GLY A 448 18.30 -4.07 4.51
C GLY A 448 18.69 -5.41 3.89
N TRP A 449 19.61 -6.16 4.53
CA TRP A 449 19.86 -7.55 4.23
C TRP A 449 19.15 -8.43 5.25
N ASN A 450 18.37 -9.38 4.77
CA ASN A 450 17.74 -10.39 5.61
C ASN A 450 18.46 -11.72 5.46
N HIS A 451 19.12 -12.17 6.54
CA HIS A 451 19.70 -13.50 6.59
C HIS A 451 18.67 -14.55 7.02
N LYS A 452 18.71 -15.70 6.38
CA LYS A 452 18.00 -16.90 6.84
C LYS A 452 18.46 -17.25 8.27
N ALA A 453 17.56 -17.12 9.22
CA ALA A 453 17.86 -17.42 10.63
C ALA A 453 17.66 -18.88 10.98
N ILE A 454 16.64 -19.53 10.43
CA ILE A 454 16.30 -20.94 10.66
C ILE A 454 16.01 -21.64 9.33
N GLU A 455 16.10 -22.96 9.33
CA GLU A 455 15.65 -23.75 8.20
C GLU A 455 14.12 -23.63 8.03
N PRO A 456 13.61 -23.70 6.79
CA PRO A 456 12.19 -23.73 6.52
C PRO A 456 11.47 -24.79 7.34
N ARG A 457 10.31 -24.43 7.92
CA ARG A 457 9.53 -25.36 8.73
C ARG A 457 8.71 -26.30 7.86
N GLY A 458 8.68 -27.58 8.25
CA GLY A 458 7.96 -28.59 7.49
C GLY A 458 8.54 -28.72 6.09
N GLU A 459 7.67 -28.67 5.10
CA GLU A 459 8.01 -28.73 3.68
C GLU A 459 7.86 -27.35 3.00
N SER A 460 7.76 -26.23 3.77
CA SER A 460 7.64 -24.90 3.19
C SER A 460 8.90 -24.50 2.41
N VAL A 461 8.70 -23.71 1.37
CA VAL A 461 9.81 -23.26 0.51
C VAL A 461 9.72 -21.74 0.26
N PRO A 462 10.88 -21.08 -0.02
CA PRO A 462 10.88 -19.73 -0.56
C PRO A 462 10.10 -19.63 -1.88
N ASN A 463 9.56 -18.46 -2.19
CA ASN A 463 8.83 -18.28 -3.45
C ASN A 463 9.70 -18.59 -4.67
N THR A 464 10.97 -18.21 -4.65
CA THR A 464 11.92 -18.54 -5.75
C THR A 464 12.02 -20.05 -5.98
N GLU A 465 12.07 -20.86 -4.92
CA GLU A 465 12.12 -22.32 -5.06
C GLU A 465 10.79 -22.91 -5.53
N LEU A 466 9.64 -22.34 -5.14
CA LEU A 466 8.34 -22.73 -5.69
C LEU A 466 8.32 -22.60 -7.22
N TRP A 467 8.78 -21.45 -7.74
CA TRP A 467 8.79 -21.23 -9.19
C TRP A 467 9.78 -22.15 -9.91
N ARG A 468 10.94 -22.48 -9.31
CA ARG A 468 11.87 -23.47 -9.85
C ARG A 468 11.24 -24.86 -9.92
N ARG A 469 10.52 -25.27 -8.87
CA ARG A 469 9.82 -26.58 -8.83
C ARG A 469 8.70 -26.63 -9.88
N LEU A 470 7.90 -25.59 -9.98
CA LEU A 470 6.86 -25.49 -11.02
C LEU A 470 7.46 -25.52 -12.43
N ALA A 471 8.55 -24.77 -12.67
CA ALA A 471 9.21 -24.79 -13.98
C ALA A 471 9.72 -26.19 -14.34
N ARG A 472 10.28 -26.95 -13.39
CA ARG A 472 10.69 -28.36 -13.62
C ARG A 472 9.49 -29.25 -13.92
N ALA A 473 8.40 -29.11 -13.14
CA ALA A 473 7.19 -29.89 -13.34
C ALA A 473 6.52 -29.62 -14.69
N MET A 474 6.61 -28.37 -15.18
CA MET A 474 6.16 -27.97 -16.51
C MET A 474 7.09 -28.42 -17.64
N GLY A 475 8.24 -29.03 -17.34
CA GLY A 475 9.23 -29.45 -18.32
C GLY A 475 10.00 -28.31 -18.98
N PHE A 476 10.04 -27.13 -18.35
CA PHE A 476 10.82 -25.99 -18.84
C PHE A 476 12.32 -26.23 -18.61
N THR A 477 13.16 -25.71 -19.53
CA THR A 477 14.60 -25.96 -19.52
C THR A 477 15.43 -24.67 -19.63
N GLU A 478 14.78 -23.51 -19.76
CA GLU A 478 15.43 -22.22 -19.89
C GLU A 478 16.18 -21.87 -18.61
N PRO A 479 17.51 -21.62 -18.69
CA PRO A 479 18.34 -21.42 -17.51
C PRO A 479 17.87 -20.29 -16.57
N GLU A 480 17.26 -19.25 -17.14
CA GLU A 480 16.75 -18.09 -16.42
C GLU A 480 15.67 -18.45 -15.39
N LEU A 481 14.96 -19.57 -15.59
CA LEU A 481 13.95 -20.08 -14.66
C LEU A 481 14.54 -20.80 -13.46
N PHE A 482 15.84 -21.10 -13.50
CA PHE A 482 16.55 -21.88 -12.50
C PHE A 482 17.65 -21.11 -11.78
N ALA A 483 17.74 -19.79 -12.00
CA ALA A 483 18.69 -18.94 -11.30
C ALA A 483 18.59 -19.14 -9.78
N THR A 484 19.73 -19.28 -9.12
CA THR A 484 19.80 -19.41 -7.64
C THR A 484 19.45 -18.09 -6.97
N ASP A 485 19.14 -18.12 -5.68
CA ASP A 485 18.88 -16.89 -4.92
C ASP A 485 20.12 -16.01 -4.85
N GLU A 486 21.31 -16.60 -4.79
CA GLU A 486 22.58 -15.87 -4.82
C GLU A 486 22.79 -15.15 -6.18
N GLU A 487 22.52 -15.82 -7.30
CA GLU A 487 22.58 -15.20 -8.63
C GLU A 487 21.55 -14.08 -8.80
N LEU A 488 20.33 -14.26 -8.29
CA LEU A 488 19.29 -13.22 -8.32
C LEU A 488 19.69 -12.00 -7.50
N LEU A 489 20.20 -12.20 -6.28
CA LEU A 489 20.70 -11.12 -5.42
C LEU A 489 21.88 -10.40 -6.04
N ALA A 490 22.85 -11.14 -6.61
CA ALA A 490 23.98 -10.55 -7.31
C ALA A 490 23.55 -9.75 -8.56
N THR A 491 22.47 -10.20 -9.23
CA THR A 491 21.95 -9.53 -10.43
C THR A 491 21.31 -8.19 -10.11
N CYS A 492 20.53 -8.09 -9.02
CA CYS A 492 19.78 -6.87 -8.72
C CYS A 492 20.57 -5.82 -7.94
N LEU A 493 21.64 -6.20 -7.23
CA LEU A 493 22.45 -5.28 -6.44
C LEU A 493 23.50 -4.59 -7.30
N ASP A 494 23.54 -3.26 -7.25
CA ASP A 494 24.51 -2.44 -7.94
C ASP A 494 25.00 -1.29 -7.02
N GLY A 495 26.28 -1.01 -7.04
CA GLY A 495 26.87 0.07 -6.25
C GLY A 495 26.97 -0.19 -4.74
N PHE A 496 26.59 -1.37 -4.24
CA PHE A 496 26.78 -1.77 -2.84
C PHE A 496 28.04 -2.62 -2.65
N ASP A 497 28.73 -2.41 -1.51
CA ASP A 497 29.60 -3.44 -0.95
C ASP A 497 28.70 -4.53 -0.31
N VAL A 498 28.49 -5.62 -1.06
CA VAL A 498 27.57 -6.69 -0.66
C VAL A 498 28.04 -7.39 0.60
N ASP A 499 29.36 -7.54 0.80
CA ASP A 499 29.91 -8.18 2.01
C ASP A 499 29.68 -7.31 3.25
N GLU A 500 29.86 -5.99 3.12
CA GLU A 500 29.57 -5.05 4.21
C GLU A 500 28.06 -4.97 4.47
N LEU A 501 27.21 -4.97 3.42
CA LEU A 501 25.76 -5.01 3.56
C LEU A 501 25.31 -6.29 4.34
N LYS A 502 25.81 -7.44 3.98
CA LYS A 502 25.56 -8.71 4.69
C LYS A 502 26.00 -8.63 6.15
N LYS A 503 27.19 -8.12 6.40
CA LYS A 503 27.78 -8.02 7.74
C LYS A 503 27.03 -7.09 8.66
N ARG A 504 26.61 -5.92 8.16
CA ARG A 504 25.88 -4.89 8.94
C ARG A 504 24.38 -5.14 9.01
N GLY A 505 23.83 -5.87 8.04
CA GLY A 505 22.39 -6.07 7.88
C GLY A 505 21.66 -4.88 7.25
N TRP A 506 22.34 -3.75 7.02
CA TRP A 506 21.78 -2.57 6.35
C TRP A 506 22.87 -1.64 5.81
N MET A 507 22.54 -0.90 4.76
CA MET A 507 23.36 0.20 4.22
C MET A 507 22.46 1.32 3.71
N ARG A 508 22.98 2.56 3.72
CA ARG A 508 22.30 3.68 3.08
C ARG A 508 22.40 3.52 1.55
N VAL A 509 21.37 3.94 0.84
CA VAL A 509 21.34 3.97 -0.63
C VAL A 509 22.50 4.85 -1.12
N PRO A 510 23.41 4.34 -2.00
CA PRO A 510 24.53 5.10 -2.49
C PRO A 510 24.13 6.44 -3.10
N GLY A 511 24.93 7.49 -2.83
CA GLY A 511 24.72 8.83 -3.39
C GLY A 511 23.57 9.64 -2.74
N THR A 512 23.05 9.19 -1.60
CA THR A 512 21.93 9.90 -0.92
C THR A 512 22.31 10.55 0.42
N ASP A 513 23.61 10.68 0.75
CA ASP A 513 24.06 11.18 2.05
C ASP A 513 23.60 12.62 2.35
N ASP A 514 23.69 13.50 1.34
CA ASP A 514 23.26 14.92 1.45
C ASP A 514 22.11 15.20 0.49
N LEU A 515 21.10 14.33 0.47
CA LEU A 515 20.00 14.39 -0.48
C LEU A 515 19.20 15.69 -0.34
N ARG A 516 19.25 16.53 -1.36
CA ARG A 516 18.52 17.80 -1.50
C ARG A 516 17.85 17.84 -2.89
N PRO A 517 16.69 17.16 -3.08
CA PRO A 517 16.04 17.15 -4.38
C PRO A 517 15.55 18.55 -4.77
N PHE A 518 15.60 18.84 -6.07
CA PHE A 518 15.04 20.03 -6.70
C PHE A 518 15.64 21.41 -6.29
N VAL A 519 16.75 21.44 -5.57
CA VAL A 519 17.47 22.69 -5.23
C VAL A 519 18.08 23.32 -6.48
N GLU A 520 18.58 22.51 -7.41
CA GLU A 520 19.21 22.96 -8.67
C GLU A 520 18.28 22.87 -9.89
N GLY A 521 16.97 22.66 -9.67
CA GLY A 521 15.95 22.54 -10.71
C GLY A 521 15.27 21.18 -10.76
N TYR A 522 14.41 21.00 -11.74
CA TYR A 522 13.55 19.83 -11.90
C TYR A 522 13.89 19.07 -13.18
N PRO A 523 13.61 17.77 -13.31
CA PRO A 523 13.95 16.98 -14.49
C PRO A 523 12.99 17.23 -15.67
N PHE A 524 12.77 18.49 -15.96
CA PHE A 524 12.04 18.99 -17.14
C PHE A 524 13.00 19.76 -18.05
N PRO A 525 12.63 20.01 -19.33
CA PRO A 525 13.42 20.86 -20.22
C PRO A 525 13.73 22.22 -19.57
N GLY A 526 15.02 22.57 -19.55
CA GLY A 526 15.49 23.80 -18.90
C GLY A 526 15.44 23.81 -17.37
N GLY A 527 15.21 22.66 -16.72
CA GLY A 527 15.15 22.56 -15.25
C GLY A 527 13.89 23.16 -14.63
N ARG A 528 12.83 23.41 -15.42
CA ARG A 528 11.65 24.21 -15.03
C ARG A 528 10.38 23.37 -14.96
N VAL A 529 9.69 23.42 -13.83
CA VAL A 529 8.37 22.80 -13.62
C VAL A 529 7.32 23.50 -14.46
N PRO A 530 6.57 22.79 -15.30
CA PRO A 530 5.40 23.35 -15.97
C PRO A 530 4.19 23.36 -14.99
N LEU A 531 3.91 24.52 -14.35
CA LEU A 531 2.72 24.69 -13.51
C LEU A 531 1.45 24.51 -14.33
N ALA A 532 1.47 24.98 -15.58
CA ALA A 532 0.47 24.69 -16.62
C ALA A 532 1.09 23.66 -17.60
N ASN A 533 0.60 22.43 -17.58
CA ASN A 533 1.21 21.30 -18.28
C ASN A 533 0.38 20.88 -19.52
N GLU A 534 0.90 21.18 -20.72
CA GLU A 534 0.22 20.86 -21.99
C GLU A 534 0.20 19.35 -22.30
N ILE A 535 1.11 18.58 -21.72
CA ILE A 535 1.13 17.11 -21.93
C ILE A 535 -0.06 16.52 -21.20
N LEU A 536 -0.27 16.89 -19.94
CA LEU A 536 -1.40 16.42 -19.14
C LEU A 536 -2.75 16.88 -19.72
N GLU A 537 -2.80 18.09 -20.31
CA GLU A 537 -3.99 18.55 -21.02
C GLU A 537 -4.34 17.65 -22.20
N ARG A 538 -3.35 17.29 -23.03
CA ARG A 538 -3.55 16.38 -24.18
C ARG A 538 -3.92 14.96 -23.76
N GLU A 539 -3.49 14.53 -22.60
CA GLU A 539 -3.82 13.23 -22.00
C GLU A 539 -5.18 13.24 -21.30
N GLY A 540 -5.86 14.38 -21.21
CA GLY A 540 -7.18 14.52 -20.60
C GLY A 540 -7.17 14.74 -19.08
N HIS A 541 -5.98 14.95 -18.48
CA HIS A 541 -5.82 15.17 -17.04
C HIS A 541 -5.87 16.65 -16.62
N GLY A 542 -6.19 17.55 -17.56
CA GLY A 542 -6.25 19.00 -17.34
C GLY A 542 -4.87 19.67 -17.40
N ARG A 543 -4.83 20.89 -17.98
CA ARG A 543 -3.62 21.71 -18.09
C ARG A 543 -3.08 22.13 -16.71
N LEU A 544 -3.99 22.47 -15.81
CA LEU A 544 -3.76 22.85 -14.41
C LEU A 544 -4.36 21.81 -13.47
N PRO A 545 -4.02 21.77 -12.16
CA PRO A 545 -4.66 20.88 -11.21
C PRO A 545 -6.18 21.05 -11.17
N VAL A 546 -6.94 19.97 -11.27
CA VAL A 546 -8.40 19.99 -11.35
C VAL A 546 -9.00 19.23 -10.17
N TYR A 547 -9.92 19.90 -9.45
CA TYR A 547 -10.78 19.21 -8.48
C TYR A 547 -12.01 18.65 -9.20
N VAL A 548 -12.23 17.35 -9.03
CA VAL A 548 -13.43 16.65 -9.48
C VAL A 548 -14.05 15.97 -8.27
N PRO A 549 -15.30 16.29 -7.90
CA PRO A 549 -16.01 15.56 -6.86
C PRO A 549 -16.09 14.07 -7.19
N ALA A 550 -15.97 13.21 -6.17
CA ALA A 550 -16.13 11.77 -6.33
C ALA A 550 -17.54 11.44 -6.85
N SER A 551 -17.61 10.41 -7.69
CA SER A 551 -18.90 9.93 -8.25
C SER A 551 -19.72 9.18 -7.18
N GLU A 552 -19.06 8.63 -6.16
CA GLU A 552 -19.66 7.91 -5.05
C GLU A 552 -18.93 8.31 -3.74
N GLY A 553 -19.58 8.16 -2.59
CA GLY A 553 -18.97 8.36 -1.27
C GLY A 553 -18.80 9.81 -0.83
N ALA A 554 -19.35 10.77 -1.55
CA ALA A 554 -19.34 12.17 -1.11
C ALA A 554 -20.36 12.39 0.02
N ILE A 555 -19.97 13.16 1.06
CA ILE A 555 -20.89 13.53 2.14
C ILE A 555 -21.99 14.46 1.60
N GLY A 556 -23.24 14.17 1.96
CA GLY A 556 -24.42 14.92 1.55
C GLY A 556 -25.01 14.46 0.23
N CYS A 557 -24.54 13.34 -0.34
CA CYS A 557 -25.24 12.70 -1.44
C CYS A 557 -26.65 12.28 -1.00
N GLU A 558 -27.66 12.69 -1.79
CA GLU A 558 -29.02 12.19 -1.63
C GLU A 558 -29.14 10.80 -2.25
N GLY A 559 -29.85 9.88 -1.58
CA GLY A 559 -30.09 8.56 -2.13
C GLY A 559 -30.25 7.48 -1.07
N ARG A 560 -30.22 6.23 -1.54
CA ARG A 560 -30.39 5.03 -0.68
C ARG A 560 -29.21 4.81 0.27
N TYR A 561 -28.02 5.28 -0.10
CA TYR A 561 -26.77 5.09 0.65
C TYR A 561 -26.13 6.47 0.94
N PRO A 562 -26.63 7.20 1.97
CA PRO A 562 -26.24 8.59 2.19
C PRO A 562 -24.93 8.78 2.98
N LEU A 563 -24.36 7.70 3.51
CA LEU A 563 -23.16 7.77 4.33
C LEU A 563 -21.91 7.41 3.51
N SER A 564 -20.86 8.22 3.67
CA SER A 564 -19.54 7.94 3.12
C SER A 564 -18.82 6.89 3.97
N LEU A 565 -18.26 5.84 3.36
CA LEU A 565 -17.51 4.80 4.05
C LEU A 565 -16.01 5.08 3.99
N MET A 566 -15.36 5.08 5.14
CA MET A 566 -13.90 5.01 5.24
C MET A 566 -13.47 3.71 5.89
N SER A 567 -12.47 3.05 5.30
CA SER A 567 -11.90 1.79 5.81
C SER A 567 -10.41 1.93 6.16
N PRO A 568 -10.03 2.78 7.14
CA PRO A 568 -8.64 3.04 7.45
C PRO A 568 -7.98 1.87 8.16
N LYS A 569 -6.65 1.82 8.11
CA LYS A 569 -5.85 0.97 8.99
C LYS A 569 -5.84 1.55 10.39
N PHE A 570 -6.77 1.13 11.23
CA PHE A 570 -6.99 1.67 12.58
C PHE A 570 -6.46 0.76 13.69
N HIS A 571 -6.11 -0.48 13.38
CA HIS A 571 -5.58 -1.49 14.30
C HIS A 571 -4.06 -1.33 14.53
N GLN A 572 -3.59 -1.73 15.71
CA GLN A 572 -2.16 -1.69 16.07
C GLN A 572 -1.40 -2.97 15.72
N ARG A 573 -2.09 -4.12 15.65
CA ARG A 573 -1.50 -5.46 15.63
C ARG A 573 -1.66 -6.21 14.31
N PHE A 574 -2.54 -5.77 13.43
CA PHE A 574 -2.63 -6.31 12.07
C PHE A 574 -1.66 -5.57 11.14
N LEU A 575 -1.31 -6.14 10.06
CA LEU A 575 -0.68 -5.48 8.94
C LEU A 575 -1.48 -5.85 7.70
N ASN A 576 -2.23 -4.92 7.15
CA ASN A 576 -3.33 -5.27 6.28
C ASN A 576 -4.17 -6.38 6.96
N ALA A 577 -4.19 -7.61 6.43
CA ALA A 577 -4.81 -8.77 7.06
C ALA A 577 -3.80 -9.82 7.55
N SER A 578 -2.49 -9.54 7.50
CA SER A 578 -1.45 -10.56 7.66
C SER A 578 -1.41 -11.23 9.02
N TYR A 579 -1.81 -10.56 10.10
CA TYR A 579 -1.77 -11.08 11.46
C TYR A 579 -3.14 -11.28 12.10
N SER A 580 -4.23 -10.90 11.42
CA SER A 580 -5.57 -10.89 12.00
C SER A 580 -6.12 -12.28 12.35
N HIS A 581 -5.61 -13.34 11.71
CA HIS A 581 -5.95 -14.73 12.03
C HIS A 581 -5.26 -15.26 13.31
N LEU A 582 -4.20 -14.60 13.80
CA LEU A 582 -3.47 -15.02 15.00
C LEU A 582 -4.14 -14.48 16.27
N ASP A 583 -4.52 -15.37 17.20
CA ASP A 583 -5.23 -15.03 18.45
C ASP A 583 -4.51 -13.98 19.28
N GLY A 584 -3.18 -14.10 19.40
CA GLY A 584 -2.36 -13.16 20.16
C GLY A 584 -2.31 -11.74 19.57
N HIS A 585 -2.70 -11.57 18.30
CA HIS A 585 -2.82 -10.30 17.62
C HIS A 585 -4.28 -9.83 17.59
N ALA A 586 -5.21 -10.72 17.23
CA ALA A 586 -6.63 -10.39 17.09
C ALA A 586 -7.32 -10.09 18.43
N GLY A 587 -7.02 -10.86 19.49
CA GLY A 587 -7.67 -10.68 20.78
C GLY A 587 -7.62 -9.24 21.34
N PRO A 588 -6.47 -8.56 21.35
CA PRO A 588 -6.39 -7.17 21.80
C PRO A 588 -7.07 -6.14 20.90
N GLU A 589 -7.32 -6.46 19.63
CA GLU A 589 -8.01 -5.54 18.69
C GLU A 589 -9.54 -5.62 18.84
N GLY A 590 -10.05 -6.74 19.37
CA GLY A 590 -11.48 -6.95 19.62
C GLY A 590 -12.29 -7.23 18.36
N GLU A 591 -13.61 -7.03 18.45
CA GLU A 591 -14.53 -7.24 17.33
C GLU A 591 -14.46 -6.11 16.31
N LEU A 592 -14.83 -6.43 15.07
CA LEU A 592 -15.03 -5.43 14.02
C LEU A 592 -16.14 -4.46 14.43
N PHE A 593 -15.89 -3.18 14.23
CA PHE A 593 -16.83 -2.13 14.62
C PHE A 593 -17.13 -1.17 13.44
N CYS A 594 -18.29 -0.52 13.54
CA CYS A 594 -18.68 0.60 12.71
C CYS A 594 -18.81 1.84 13.60
N GLU A 595 -17.92 2.82 13.42
CA GLU A 595 -18.01 4.09 14.17
C GLU A 595 -18.91 5.08 13.42
N LEU A 596 -19.91 5.61 14.12
CA LEU A 596 -20.88 6.58 13.63
C LEU A 596 -20.81 7.88 14.44
N HIS A 597 -21.10 9.00 13.77
CA HIS A 597 -21.38 10.24 14.48
C HIS A 597 -22.70 10.11 15.26
N PRO A 598 -22.84 10.71 16.47
CA PRO A 598 -24.07 10.62 17.26
C PRO A 598 -25.34 11.06 16.52
N ASP A 599 -25.26 12.08 15.67
CA ASP A 599 -26.39 12.55 14.87
C ASP A 599 -26.87 11.49 13.86
N ASP A 600 -25.92 10.83 13.18
CA ASP A 600 -26.21 9.77 12.21
C ASP A 600 -26.78 8.52 12.88
N ALA A 601 -26.25 8.17 14.05
CA ALA A 601 -26.72 7.06 14.87
C ALA A 601 -28.14 7.33 15.39
N SER A 602 -28.39 8.53 15.96
CA SER A 602 -29.69 8.94 16.47
C SER A 602 -30.78 8.93 15.39
N ALA A 603 -30.43 9.42 14.16
CA ALA A 603 -31.36 9.41 13.02
C ALA A 603 -31.80 8.00 12.60
N ARG A 604 -31.05 6.96 13.00
CA ARG A 604 -31.24 5.53 12.68
C ARG A 604 -31.71 4.70 13.89
N GLY A 605 -31.84 5.33 15.07
CA GLY A 605 -32.17 4.63 16.32
C GLY A 605 -31.07 3.67 16.78
N ILE A 606 -29.82 3.92 16.41
CA ILE A 606 -28.65 3.10 16.75
C ILE A 606 -28.01 3.67 18.02
N HIS A 607 -27.62 2.78 18.94
CA HIS A 607 -26.93 3.12 20.19
C HIS A 607 -25.53 2.46 20.20
N ASP A 608 -24.67 2.97 21.06
CA ASP A 608 -23.33 2.37 21.27
C ASP A 608 -23.48 0.91 21.72
N GLY A 609 -22.73 0.02 21.06
CA GLY A 609 -22.74 -1.43 21.30
C GLY A 609 -23.81 -2.22 20.55
N ASP A 610 -24.72 -1.57 19.82
CA ASP A 610 -25.69 -2.27 18.99
C ASP A 610 -24.99 -3.06 17.87
N VAL A 611 -25.62 -4.17 17.47
CA VAL A 611 -25.19 -4.89 16.29
C VAL A 611 -25.84 -4.25 15.07
N VAL A 612 -25.02 -3.88 14.10
CA VAL A 612 -25.46 -3.18 12.88
C VAL A 612 -25.01 -3.91 11.62
N ASP A 613 -25.77 -3.75 10.56
CA ASP A 613 -25.40 -4.11 9.21
C ASP A 613 -25.03 -2.84 8.42
N VAL A 614 -23.81 -2.79 7.90
CA VAL A 614 -23.37 -1.78 6.94
C VAL A 614 -23.64 -2.33 5.54
N VAL A 615 -24.42 -1.63 4.74
CA VAL A 615 -24.98 -2.18 3.50
C VAL A 615 -24.84 -1.24 2.31
N ASN A 616 -24.67 -1.82 1.13
CA ASN A 616 -24.87 -1.18 -0.17
C ASN A 616 -25.24 -2.25 -1.24
N ASP A 617 -25.28 -1.86 -2.52
CA ASP A 617 -25.64 -2.79 -3.60
C ASP A 617 -24.59 -3.90 -3.84
N ARG A 618 -23.35 -3.75 -3.33
CA ARG A 618 -22.28 -4.75 -3.44
C ARG A 618 -22.41 -5.85 -2.40
N GLY A 619 -22.84 -5.48 -1.19
CA GLY A 619 -22.89 -6.44 -0.11
C GLY A 619 -23.39 -5.87 1.21
N ARG A 620 -23.15 -6.66 2.24
CA ARG A 620 -23.46 -6.34 3.63
C ARG A 620 -22.29 -6.78 4.52
N LEU A 621 -22.05 -6.05 5.60
CA LEU A 621 -21.03 -6.38 6.60
C LEU A 621 -21.60 -6.13 8.00
N ARG A 622 -21.54 -7.13 8.86
CA ARG A 622 -22.03 -7.05 10.23
C ARG A 622 -20.94 -6.59 11.19
N ALA A 623 -21.22 -5.55 11.97
CA ALA A 623 -20.27 -4.94 12.90
C ALA A 623 -20.95 -4.52 14.21
N VAL A 624 -20.16 -4.10 15.19
CA VAL A 624 -20.65 -3.47 16.43
C VAL A 624 -20.60 -1.96 16.28
N ALA A 625 -21.71 -1.28 16.52
CA ALA A 625 -21.74 0.18 16.47
C ALA A 625 -20.87 0.78 17.58
N ARG A 626 -20.09 1.79 17.24
CA ARG A 626 -19.41 2.69 18.19
C ARG A 626 -19.97 4.09 18.02
N VAL A 627 -20.58 4.59 19.09
CA VAL A 627 -21.16 5.93 19.16
C VAL A 627 -20.60 6.61 20.40
N SER A 628 -19.87 7.69 20.22
CA SER A 628 -19.14 8.37 21.30
C SER A 628 -19.46 9.87 21.30
N ASP A 629 -19.44 10.49 22.48
CA ASP A 629 -19.54 11.96 22.65
C ASP A 629 -18.34 12.72 22.03
N SER A 630 -17.26 12.01 21.73
CA SER A 630 -16.09 12.56 21.03
C SER A 630 -15.80 11.72 19.79
N PRO A 631 -16.67 11.79 18.76
CA PRO A 631 -16.55 10.93 17.57
C PRO A 631 -15.28 11.26 16.77
N ARG A 632 -14.70 10.22 16.20
CA ARG A 632 -13.55 10.37 15.27
C ARG A 632 -14.01 10.75 13.87
N VAL A 633 -15.25 10.50 13.56
CA VAL A 633 -15.89 10.78 12.27
C VAL A 633 -16.79 12.01 12.38
N ARG A 634 -16.97 12.71 11.27
CA ARG A 634 -17.92 13.81 11.15
C ARG A 634 -19.31 13.30 10.72
N PRO A 635 -20.37 14.11 10.85
CA PRO A 635 -21.68 13.73 10.33
C PRO A 635 -21.62 13.36 8.84
N GLY A 636 -22.35 12.28 8.46
CA GLY A 636 -22.36 11.73 7.11
C GLY A 636 -21.18 10.83 6.76
N LEU A 637 -20.26 10.59 7.71
CA LEU A 637 -19.10 9.70 7.54
C LEU A 637 -19.17 8.54 8.53
N VAL A 638 -18.98 7.32 8.04
CA VAL A 638 -18.81 6.13 8.87
C VAL A 638 -17.44 5.51 8.68
N MET A 639 -16.89 4.96 9.76
CA MET A 639 -15.60 4.27 9.74
C MET A 639 -15.79 2.80 10.09
N VAL A 640 -15.41 1.92 9.14
CA VAL A 640 -15.27 0.48 9.39
C VAL A 640 -13.81 0.12 9.12
N PRO A 641 -13.01 -0.21 10.14
CA PRO A 641 -11.58 -0.41 9.95
C PRO A 641 -11.28 -1.64 9.08
N PHE A 642 -10.28 -1.49 8.22
CA PHE A 642 -9.76 -2.56 7.38
C PHE A 642 -8.89 -3.55 8.19
N GLY A 643 -8.87 -4.83 7.77
CA GLY A 643 -7.89 -5.82 8.26
C GLY A 643 -8.49 -7.00 9.02
N TRP A 644 -9.78 -6.97 9.39
CA TRP A 644 -10.47 -8.15 9.91
C TRP A 644 -10.75 -9.14 8.79
N VAL A 645 -10.54 -10.41 9.07
CA VAL A 645 -10.74 -11.55 8.15
C VAL A 645 -12.00 -12.32 8.51
N GLY A 646 -12.51 -13.14 7.61
CA GLY A 646 -13.80 -13.82 7.75
C GLY A 646 -13.98 -14.57 9.07
N ASP A 647 -12.97 -15.28 9.55
CA ASP A 647 -13.03 -15.99 10.85
C ASP A 647 -13.08 -15.06 12.08
N ARG A 648 -12.94 -13.74 11.91
CA ARG A 648 -12.94 -12.71 12.96
C ARG A 648 -14.10 -11.72 12.82
N THR A 649 -14.98 -11.95 11.86
CA THR A 649 -16.18 -11.15 11.63
C THR A 649 -17.43 -12.00 11.90
N ARG A 650 -18.54 -11.34 12.19
CA ARG A 650 -19.78 -12.03 12.61
C ARG A 650 -20.47 -12.78 11.46
N ASP A 651 -20.23 -12.36 10.23
CA ASP A 651 -20.88 -12.89 9.02
C ASP A 651 -19.87 -13.51 8.02
N GLY A 652 -18.60 -13.59 8.39
CA GLY A 652 -17.58 -14.16 7.55
C GLY A 652 -17.13 -13.25 6.39
N LEU A 653 -17.45 -11.95 6.43
CA LEU A 653 -17.18 -10.97 5.39
C LEU A 653 -16.16 -9.92 5.85
N ALA A 654 -15.56 -9.21 4.90
CA ALA A 654 -14.62 -8.14 5.15
C ALA A 654 -15.14 -6.80 4.59
N VAL A 655 -14.56 -5.67 5.00
CA VAL A 655 -15.02 -4.35 4.55
C VAL A 655 -14.97 -4.18 3.03
N ASN A 656 -14.09 -4.89 2.34
CA ASN A 656 -14.00 -4.87 0.88
C ASN A 656 -15.15 -5.60 0.15
N ASP A 657 -16.06 -6.22 0.88
CA ASP A 657 -17.35 -6.62 0.34
C ASP A 657 -18.26 -5.44 0.00
N LEU A 658 -17.94 -4.25 0.54
CA LEU A 658 -18.69 -3.01 0.34
C LEU A 658 -17.98 -2.05 -0.62
N THR A 659 -16.65 -2.10 -0.74
CA THR A 659 -15.87 -1.13 -1.51
C THR A 659 -15.99 -1.35 -3.00
N ASN A 660 -15.93 -0.26 -3.78
CA ASN A 660 -15.98 -0.32 -5.23
C ASN A 660 -14.59 -0.56 -5.85
N ASP A 661 -14.56 -1.01 -7.10
CA ASP A 661 -13.37 -1.24 -7.91
C ASP A 661 -13.10 -0.13 -8.93
N THR A 662 -13.66 1.06 -8.71
CA THR A 662 -13.44 2.23 -9.57
C THR A 662 -11.96 2.60 -9.55
N ALA A 663 -11.39 2.79 -10.74
CA ALA A 663 -10.01 3.23 -10.86
C ALA A 663 -9.87 4.70 -10.44
N THR A 664 -8.69 5.07 -9.95
CA THR A 664 -8.31 6.48 -9.78
C THR A 664 -8.20 7.17 -11.13
N ASP A 665 -8.14 8.48 -11.13
CA ASP A 665 -8.06 9.34 -12.33
C ASP A 665 -6.93 8.94 -13.30
N TRP A 666 -5.74 8.61 -12.83
CA TRP A 666 -4.70 7.88 -13.57
C TRP A 666 -3.72 7.16 -12.63
N GLY A 667 -2.86 6.30 -13.19
CA GLY A 667 -1.83 5.56 -12.45
C GLY A 667 -2.22 4.15 -12.02
N GLY A 668 -3.46 3.70 -12.30
CA GLY A 668 -3.87 2.32 -12.06
C GLY A 668 -4.16 1.99 -10.60
N GLY A 669 -4.44 2.99 -9.76
CA GLY A 669 -4.91 2.77 -8.38
C GLY A 669 -6.41 2.49 -8.32
N VAL A 670 -6.92 2.31 -7.10
CA VAL A 670 -8.34 2.03 -6.84
C VAL A 670 -8.92 2.96 -5.77
N ALA A 671 -10.13 3.45 -6.00
CA ALA A 671 -10.82 4.43 -5.18
C ALA A 671 -11.66 3.79 -4.06
N PHE A 672 -11.03 2.99 -3.17
CA PHE A 672 -11.72 2.32 -2.06
C PHE A 672 -12.58 3.24 -1.20
N TYR A 673 -12.14 4.50 -1.02
CA TYR A 673 -12.76 5.44 -0.10
C TYR A 673 -13.86 6.28 -0.74
N ASP A 674 -14.10 6.10 -2.03
CA ASP A 674 -15.25 6.68 -2.72
C ASP A 674 -16.38 5.64 -2.75
N THR A 675 -16.88 5.29 -1.56
CA THR A 675 -17.90 4.26 -1.35
C THR A 675 -19.01 4.80 -0.48
N SER A 676 -20.24 4.62 -0.94
CA SER A 676 -21.47 4.97 -0.21
C SER A 676 -22.08 3.74 0.46
N VAL A 677 -22.63 3.94 1.66
CA VAL A 677 -23.30 2.90 2.45
C VAL A 677 -24.51 3.45 3.20
N GLU A 678 -25.34 2.53 3.70
CA GLU A 678 -26.29 2.76 4.78
C GLU A 678 -25.93 1.87 5.98
N VAL A 679 -26.34 2.28 7.19
CA VAL A 679 -26.16 1.51 8.42
C VAL A 679 -27.52 1.26 9.06
N GLU A 680 -27.84 0.01 9.28
CA GLU A 680 -29.13 -0.46 9.77
C GLU A 680 -28.92 -1.31 11.04
N LEU A 681 -29.94 -1.34 11.95
CA LEU A 681 -29.93 -2.33 13.02
C LEU A 681 -30.03 -3.74 12.44
N ALA A 682 -29.21 -4.69 12.94
CA ALA A 682 -29.08 -6.06 12.42
C ALA A 682 -30.23 -6.98 12.82
#